data_ae3e2a71cb314a4a18f38476bb45be92
#
_entry.id   ae3e2a71cb314a4a18f38476bb45be92
#
_cell.length_a   1.000
_cell.length_b   1.000
_cell.length_c   1.000
_cell.angle_alpha   90.00
_cell.angle_beta   90.00
_cell.angle_gamma   90.00
#
_symmetry.space_group_name_H-M   'P 1'
#
loop_
_entity.id
_entity.type
_entity.pdbx_description
1 polymer ?
#
loop_
_entity_poly.entity_id
_entity_poly.type
_entity_poly.pdbx_seq_one_letter_code
_entity_poly.pdbx_strand_id
1 'polypeptide(L)'
;MQPKEKHALFWGLGQFAVMAGGIVWFLGAGQIPDLIRLPACATLLSIGMAGYWSGTQFFTGALRRYHMRWIMPVLILMSAGFSLLWYWNQAWLVPGSAIALGVVMAWAGKRLFDEQKRYRLLGVTLMLRGGFNILSAIALDENSYLFWFAGTTILKALSMVGLIYAVQDEIRQRYINTIDSLSHGFLIRDRRGFVHVANERCAKLLGLHSPADLIGRHVSDLLPGLSREMADEYFSRFDAPGVKFPISDTALFKLHNGTELPVELLGSPYIERGRMYCMVQLLDITERKRKDDLLRQAARIDPITGYCNRHALAAGLAEEVARAAASGRECAVLFIDLDKFKRVNDSFGHAAGDELLRDAAHRLHSLLLHADILGRFGGDEFIIVLPDLAPGTGARAAGDCAREVIAAMGEGFELSRHAITISASIGIACYPLHGGDGDALLRNADIAMYEAKKGGRGDWRFFNDAMNAAAKDALAIDGALRCAIEDREFRLVYQAITDAHTGKLTKVEALLRWKSALLGQVPPDRFIAVAEDSGMIVPIGTWVLRQACRQVALWRDGVLGEVTISINVSALQLADPGFVALVRQALADNGLEPHQLELELTERVLIDDAGGVHAMLEQLRELGVGISLDDFGTGYSSLSYLTQFHLNTLKIDRAFVMNIEHSERSHNLVHAIIAMGHSLGLQLVAEGVETAGQAAILERMGCHYLQGYHISRPIPPDELLRFAIERPAPAASVI
;
A
#
# COMPACT_ATOMS: atom_id res chain seq x y z
N MET A 1 -48.75 -8.90 4.47
CA MET A 1 -49.05 -9.11 5.91
C MET A 1 -47.93 -9.87 6.56
N GLN A 2 -47.33 -9.31 7.59
CA GLN A 2 -46.28 -9.99 8.35
C GLN A 2 -46.82 -11.23 9.08
N PRO A 3 -46.02 -12.29 9.29
CA PRO A 3 -46.51 -13.52 9.93
C PRO A 3 -47.19 -13.31 11.30
N LYS A 4 -46.80 -12.27 12.02
CA LYS A 4 -47.28 -11.94 13.36
C LYS A 4 -48.66 -11.23 13.38
N GLU A 5 -49.09 -10.64 12.28
CA GLU A 5 -50.42 -10.00 12.18
C GLU A 5 -51.54 -11.01 11.87
N LYS A 6 -51.15 -12.22 11.48
CA LYS A 6 -52.09 -13.28 11.12
C LYS A 6 -52.88 -13.81 12.31
N HIS A 7 -52.38 -13.71 13.55
CA HIS A 7 -53.12 -14.18 14.74
C HIS A 7 -54.38 -13.37 14.99
N ALA A 8 -54.32 -12.04 14.85
CA ALA A 8 -55.49 -11.18 15.00
C ALA A 8 -56.53 -11.45 13.91
N LEU A 9 -56.08 -11.73 12.67
CA LEU A 9 -56.97 -12.11 11.58
C LEU A 9 -57.66 -13.45 11.85
N PHE A 10 -56.92 -14.48 12.30
CA PHE A 10 -57.53 -15.78 12.62
C PHE A 10 -58.50 -15.71 13.77
N TRP A 11 -58.21 -14.91 14.82
CA TRP A 11 -59.15 -14.70 15.91
C TRP A 11 -60.38 -13.92 15.47
N GLY A 12 -60.20 -12.86 14.64
CA GLY A 12 -61.34 -12.11 14.09
C GLY A 12 -62.21 -12.96 13.20
N LEU A 13 -61.65 -13.78 12.31
CA LEU A 13 -62.36 -14.72 11.46
C LEU A 13 -63.08 -15.79 12.31
N GLY A 14 -62.44 -16.29 13.38
CA GLY A 14 -63.02 -17.23 14.30
C GLY A 14 -64.23 -16.65 15.01
N GLN A 15 -64.19 -15.41 15.52
CA GLN A 15 -65.26 -14.68 16.12
C GLN A 15 -66.44 -14.46 15.16
N PHE A 16 -66.13 -14.03 13.93
CA PHE A 16 -67.08 -13.79 12.87
C PHE A 16 -67.81 -15.08 12.48
N ALA A 17 -67.11 -16.19 12.33
CA ALA A 17 -67.69 -17.48 11.98
C ALA A 17 -68.61 -18.00 13.06
N VAL A 18 -68.23 -17.86 14.34
CA VAL A 18 -69.08 -18.23 15.46
C VAL A 18 -70.34 -17.36 15.52
N MET A 19 -70.27 -16.06 15.28
CA MET A 19 -71.42 -15.14 15.27
C MET A 19 -72.30 -15.42 14.07
N ALA A 20 -71.74 -15.65 12.88
CA ALA A 20 -72.52 -16.01 11.69
C ALA A 20 -73.22 -17.34 11.85
N GLY A 21 -72.62 -18.34 12.50
CA GLY A 21 -73.25 -19.61 12.86
C GLY A 21 -74.46 -19.42 13.80
N GLY A 22 -74.30 -18.54 14.80
CA GLY A 22 -75.41 -18.17 15.70
C GLY A 22 -76.55 -17.45 14.99
N ILE A 23 -76.30 -16.56 14.09
CA ILE A 23 -77.28 -15.85 13.26
C ILE A 23 -78.00 -16.84 12.33
N VAL A 24 -77.28 -17.72 11.65
CA VAL A 24 -77.91 -18.76 10.80
C VAL A 24 -78.80 -19.70 11.63
N TRP A 25 -78.39 -19.99 12.85
CA TRP A 25 -79.20 -20.80 13.75
C TRP A 25 -80.48 -20.09 14.18
N PHE A 26 -80.39 -18.85 14.64
CA PHE A 26 -81.51 -18.14 15.30
C PHE A 26 -82.48 -17.54 14.29
N LEU A 27 -81.99 -16.88 13.24
CA LEU A 27 -82.84 -16.24 12.23
C LEU A 27 -83.35 -17.22 11.15
N GLY A 28 -82.61 -18.30 10.95
CA GLY A 28 -83.01 -19.34 9.97
C GLY A 28 -84.11 -20.32 10.48
N ALA A 29 -84.54 -20.25 11.75
CA ALA A 29 -85.56 -21.14 12.29
C ALA A 29 -86.90 -20.84 11.62
N GLY A 30 -87.39 -21.74 10.80
CA GLY A 30 -88.67 -21.62 10.05
C GLY A 30 -88.53 -20.98 8.65
N GLN A 31 -87.40 -20.42 8.25
CA GLN A 31 -87.16 -19.81 6.90
C GLN A 31 -86.20 -20.57 6.01
N ILE A 32 -85.31 -21.34 6.59
CA ILE A 32 -84.28 -22.14 5.85
C ILE A 32 -84.49 -23.62 6.18
N PRO A 33 -84.57 -24.53 5.21
CA PRO A 33 -84.73 -25.96 5.50
C PRO A 33 -83.60 -26.47 6.41
N ASP A 34 -83.91 -27.28 7.39
CA ASP A 34 -82.95 -27.85 8.35
C ASP A 34 -81.82 -28.62 7.68
N LEU A 35 -82.10 -29.20 6.52
CA LEU A 35 -81.12 -29.89 5.68
C LEU A 35 -79.92 -28.98 5.25
N ILE A 36 -80.16 -27.66 5.12
CA ILE A 36 -79.09 -26.68 4.73
C ILE A 36 -78.61 -25.92 5.96
N ARG A 37 -79.51 -25.53 6.87
CA ARG A 37 -79.19 -24.71 8.06
C ARG A 37 -78.23 -25.41 9.00
N LEU A 38 -78.47 -26.67 9.31
CA LEU A 38 -77.70 -27.41 10.29
C LEU A 38 -76.28 -27.69 9.85
N PRO A 39 -75.98 -28.14 8.60
CA PRO A 39 -74.67 -28.27 8.12
C PRO A 39 -73.93 -26.92 8.03
N ALA A 40 -74.64 -25.85 7.66
CA ALA A 40 -74.03 -24.50 7.59
C ALA A 40 -73.59 -24.02 8.98
N CYS A 41 -74.44 -24.18 10.02
CA CYS A 41 -74.04 -23.86 11.39
C CYS A 41 -72.90 -24.68 11.89
N ALA A 42 -72.89 -25.99 11.66
CA ALA A 42 -71.79 -26.88 12.05
C ALA A 42 -70.42 -26.48 11.37
N THR A 43 -70.51 -26.15 10.10
CA THR A 43 -69.31 -25.68 9.35
C THR A 43 -68.80 -24.36 9.90
N LEU A 44 -69.65 -23.35 10.14
CA LEU A 44 -69.25 -22.06 10.69
C LEU A 44 -68.71 -22.18 12.12
N LEU A 45 -69.26 -23.04 12.96
CA LEU A 45 -68.68 -23.32 14.28
C LEU A 45 -67.32 -24.01 14.23
N SER A 46 -67.16 -24.95 13.30
CA SER A 46 -65.87 -25.61 13.08
C SER A 46 -64.77 -24.62 12.60
N ILE A 47 -65.13 -23.71 11.72
CA ILE A 47 -64.23 -22.61 11.26
C ILE A 47 -63.93 -21.70 12.47
N GLY A 48 -64.91 -21.38 13.32
CA GLY A 48 -64.73 -20.59 14.51
C GLY A 48 -63.75 -21.21 15.50
N MET A 49 -63.87 -22.50 15.80
CA MET A 49 -62.98 -23.26 16.68
C MET A 49 -61.56 -23.31 16.15
N ALA A 50 -61.39 -23.57 14.84
CA ALA A 50 -60.08 -23.56 14.22
C ALA A 50 -59.46 -22.17 14.20
N GLY A 51 -60.23 -21.11 14.01
CA GLY A 51 -59.76 -19.72 14.10
C GLY A 51 -59.23 -19.40 15.50
N TYR A 52 -59.90 -19.77 16.54
CA TYR A 52 -59.42 -19.60 17.91
C TYR A 52 -58.16 -20.39 18.21
N TRP A 53 -58.10 -21.65 17.79
CA TRP A 53 -56.95 -22.49 17.99
C TRP A 53 -55.72 -21.95 17.20
N SER A 54 -55.90 -21.63 15.94
CA SER A 54 -54.83 -21.07 15.10
C SER A 54 -54.36 -19.73 15.61
N GLY A 55 -55.28 -18.81 16.00
CA GLY A 55 -54.95 -17.52 16.56
C GLY A 55 -54.13 -17.65 17.84
N THR A 56 -54.48 -18.59 18.73
CA THR A 56 -53.76 -18.86 19.96
C THR A 56 -52.34 -19.39 19.67
N GLN A 57 -52.20 -20.32 18.72
CA GLN A 57 -50.92 -20.88 18.33
C GLN A 57 -50.00 -19.81 17.72
N PHE A 58 -50.54 -18.93 16.87
CA PHE A 58 -49.75 -17.80 16.33
C PHE A 58 -49.33 -16.82 17.41
N PHE A 59 -50.26 -16.50 18.31
CA PHE A 59 -50.04 -15.55 19.39
C PHE A 59 -48.96 -16.03 20.37
N THR A 60 -48.95 -17.32 20.71
CA THR A 60 -47.96 -17.94 21.58
C THR A 60 -46.62 -18.26 20.84
N GLY A 61 -46.56 -18.02 19.52
CA GLY A 61 -45.37 -18.34 18.72
C GLY A 61 -45.14 -19.83 18.47
N ALA A 62 -46.07 -20.69 18.90
CA ALA A 62 -45.98 -22.15 18.82
C ALA A 62 -46.28 -22.71 17.42
N LEU A 63 -46.89 -21.91 16.53
CA LEU A 63 -47.29 -22.35 15.19
C LEU A 63 -46.09 -22.31 14.22
N ARG A 64 -45.44 -23.42 14.03
CA ARG A 64 -44.47 -23.61 12.94
C ARG A 64 -45.20 -23.98 11.64
N ARG A 65 -44.61 -23.71 10.47
CA ARG A 65 -45.17 -23.92 9.11
C ARG A 65 -45.84 -25.29 8.87
N TYR A 66 -45.46 -26.32 9.61
CA TYR A 66 -45.99 -27.68 9.51
C TYR A 66 -47.41 -27.84 10.07
N HIS A 67 -47.84 -27.03 11.04
CA HIS A 67 -49.15 -27.19 11.68
C HIS A 67 -50.30 -26.67 10.83
N MET A 68 -50.07 -25.72 9.95
CA MET A 68 -51.13 -25.20 9.04
C MET A 68 -51.68 -26.26 8.09
N ARG A 69 -50.88 -27.27 7.73
CA ARG A 69 -51.32 -28.36 6.81
C ARG A 69 -52.36 -29.29 7.45
N TRP A 70 -52.43 -29.32 8.76
CA TRP A 70 -53.37 -30.19 9.49
C TRP A 70 -54.66 -29.49 9.91
N ILE A 71 -54.72 -28.16 9.86
CA ILE A 71 -55.93 -27.37 10.26
C ILE A 71 -57.09 -27.68 9.33
N MET A 72 -56.87 -27.71 8.03
CA MET A 72 -57.92 -28.00 7.04
C MET A 72 -58.49 -29.44 7.18
N PRO A 73 -57.69 -30.49 7.30
CA PRO A 73 -58.18 -31.83 7.57
C PRO A 73 -58.96 -31.92 8.87
N VAL A 74 -58.54 -31.25 9.94
CA VAL A 74 -59.25 -31.23 11.25
C VAL A 74 -60.57 -30.53 11.11
N LEU A 75 -60.67 -29.40 10.39
CA LEU A 75 -61.93 -28.71 10.07
C LEU A 75 -62.87 -29.60 9.31
N ILE A 76 -62.43 -30.32 8.33
CA ILE A 76 -63.25 -31.24 7.52
C ILE A 76 -63.77 -32.41 8.38
N LEU A 77 -62.87 -32.98 9.19
CA LEU A 77 -63.29 -34.08 10.12
C LEU A 77 -64.22 -33.62 11.14
N MET A 78 -64.08 -32.41 11.73
CA MET A 78 -65.05 -31.86 12.69
C MET A 78 -66.39 -31.56 12.02
N SER A 79 -66.42 -30.98 10.82
CA SER A 79 -67.60 -30.71 10.06
C SER A 79 -68.32 -32.00 9.68
N ALA A 80 -67.62 -33.03 9.25
CA ALA A 80 -68.16 -34.36 8.97
C ALA A 80 -68.70 -35.04 10.25
N GLY A 81 -67.92 -34.93 11.34
CA GLY A 81 -68.39 -35.47 12.67
C GLY A 81 -69.64 -34.81 13.15
N PHE A 82 -69.80 -33.49 13.05
CA PHE A 82 -71.04 -32.80 13.38
C PHE A 82 -72.21 -33.16 12.45
N SER A 83 -71.95 -33.38 11.19
CA SER A 83 -72.96 -33.82 10.24
C SER A 83 -73.47 -35.27 10.52
N LEU A 84 -72.56 -36.15 10.94
CA LEU A 84 -72.87 -37.51 11.37
C LEU A 84 -73.69 -37.55 12.71
N LEU A 85 -73.28 -36.68 13.65
CA LEU A 85 -74.07 -36.52 14.92
C LEU A 85 -75.47 -36.01 14.66
N TRP A 86 -75.65 -35.10 13.70
CA TRP A 86 -76.98 -34.65 13.28
C TRP A 86 -77.82 -35.76 12.70
N TYR A 87 -77.23 -36.62 11.87
CA TYR A 87 -77.95 -37.71 11.26
C TYR A 87 -78.40 -38.76 12.30
N TRP A 88 -77.60 -38.93 13.34
CA TRP A 88 -77.92 -39.96 14.38
C TRP A 88 -78.82 -39.46 15.50
N ASN A 89 -78.71 -38.23 15.99
CA ASN A 89 -79.60 -37.66 17.00
C ASN A 89 -79.52 -36.13 17.03
N GLN A 90 -80.56 -35.44 16.56
CA GLN A 90 -80.65 -33.96 16.49
C GLN A 90 -80.52 -33.27 17.84
N ALA A 91 -80.94 -33.91 18.93
CA ALA A 91 -80.93 -33.34 20.30
C ALA A 91 -79.52 -33.03 20.82
N TRP A 92 -78.44 -33.64 20.26
CA TRP A 92 -77.10 -33.47 20.76
C TRP A 92 -76.22 -32.52 19.90
N LEU A 93 -76.74 -32.02 18.81
CA LEU A 93 -75.93 -31.17 17.91
C LEU A 93 -75.50 -29.84 18.55
N VAL A 94 -76.43 -29.13 19.17
CA VAL A 94 -76.22 -27.82 19.80
C VAL A 94 -75.40 -27.94 21.07
N PRO A 95 -75.77 -28.83 22.01
CA PRO A 95 -74.92 -29.02 23.19
C PRO A 95 -73.48 -29.49 22.87
N GLY A 96 -73.34 -30.43 21.94
CA GLY A 96 -72.04 -30.96 21.60
C GLY A 96 -71.08 -29.89 20.98
N SER A 97 -71.62 -29.04 20.12
CA SER A 97 -70.86 -27.93 19.53
C SER A 97 -70.45 -26.84 20.53
N ALA A 98 -71.40 -26.52 21.46
CA ALA A 98 -71.10 -25.53 22.51
C ALA A 98 -70.06 -26.04 23.53
N ILE A 99 -70.09 -27.32 23.85
CA ILE A 99 -69.10 -27.97 24.71
C ILE A 99 -67.75 -27.96 24.02
N ALA A 100 -67.68 -28.39 22.75
CA ALA A 100 -66.41 -28.41 22.01
C ALA A 100 -65.78 -27.01 21.86
N LEU A 101 -66.60 -25.99 21.54
CA LEU A 101 -66.13 -24.61 21.49
C LEU A 101 -65.68 -24.11 22.88
N GLY A 102 -66.42 -24.47 23.95
CA GLY A 102 -66.04 -24.14 25.30
C GLY A 102 -64.74 -24.73 25.75
N VAL A 103 -64.44 -25.98 25.43
CA VAL A 103 -63.14 -26.65 25.69
C VAL A 103 -61.98 -25.97 24.96
N VAL A 104 -62.21 -25.66 23.68
CA VAL A 104 -61.14 -24.94 22.88
C VAL A 104 -60.87 -23.56 23.47
N MET A 105 -61.90 -22.82 23.86
CA MET A 105 -61.69 -21.49 24.48
C MET A 105 -61.04 -21.58 25.85
N ALA A 106 -61.44 -22.51 26.69
CA ALA A 106 -60.81 -22.70 28.00
C ALA A 106 -59.37 -23.11 27.89
N TRP A 107 -59.08 -24.00 26.98
CA TRP A 107 -57.66 -24.38 26.67
C TRP A 107 -56.82 -23.22 26.12
N ALA A 108 -57.32 -22.44 25.16
CA ALA A 108 -56.67 -21.27 24.63
C ALA A 108 -56.44 -20.22 25.73
N GLY A 109 -57.46 -19.99 26.58
CA GLY A 109 -57.39 -19.09 27.73
C GLY A 109 -56.30 -19.52 28.74
N LYS A 110 -56.25 -20.80 29.08
CA LYS A 110 -55.25 -21.37 29.98
C LYS A 110 -53.86 -21.20 29.44
N ARG A 111 -53.67 -21.48 28.19
CA ARG A 111 -52.35 -21.35 27.55
C ARG A 111 -51.87 -19.91 27.53
N LEU A 112 -52.71 -18.94 27.22
CA LEU A 112 -52.39 -17.51 27.32
C LEU A 112 -52.09 -17.07 28.75
N PHE A 113 -52.77 -17.63 29.71
CA PHE A 113 -52.54 -17.34 31.11
C PHE A 113 -51.20 -17.86 31.62
N ASP A 114 -50.83 -19.09 31.22
CA ASP A 114 -49.61 -19.76 31.68
C ASP A 114 -48.35 -19.25 30.96
N GLU A 115 -48.38 -19.07 29.63
CA GLU A 115 -47.22 -18.79 28.82
C GLU A 115 -46.74 -17.31 28.90
N GLN A 116 -47.67 -16.35 29.12
CA GLN A 116 -47.31 -14.94 29.13
C GLN A 116 -48.08 -14.14 30.16
N LYS A 117 -47.40 -13.64 31.23
CA LYS A 117 -48.01 -12.84 32.31
C LYS A 117 -48.86 -11.66 31.81
N ARG A 118 -48.47 -11.03 30.71
CA ARG A 118 -49.12 -9.84 30.11
C ARG A 118 -50.49 -10.14 29.50
N TYR A 119 -50.79 -11.39 29.14
CA TYR A 119 -52.05 -11.80 28.52
C TYR A 119 -53.02 -12.50 29.49
N ARG A 120 -52.68 -12.47 30.80
CA ARG A 120 -53.49 -13.15 31.82
C ARG A 120 -54.97 -12.73 31.85
N LEU A 121 -55.23 -11.40 31.65
CA LEU A 121 -56.55 -10.90 31.59
C LEU A 121 -57.36 -11.52 30.43
N LEU A 122 -56.77 -11.54 29.22
CA LEU A 122 -57.43 -12.18 28.08
C LEU A 122 -57.55 -13.69 28.27
N GLY A 123 -56.54 -14.34 28.87
CA GLY A 123 -56.60 -15.75 29.22
C GLY A 123 -57.74 -16.09 30.17
N VAL A 124 -57.88 -15.31 31.23
CA VAL A 124 -59.01 -15.47 32.21
C VAL A 124 -60.34 -15.27 31.54
N THR A 125 -60.55 -14.22 30.73
CA THR A 125 -61.82 -13.97 30.06
C THR A 125 -62.21 -15.07 29.07
N LEU A 126 -61.21 -15.66 28.36
CA LEU A 126 -61.48 -16.81 27.49
C LEU A 126 -61.80 -18.10 28.26
N MET A 127 -61.09 -18.35 29.39
CA MET A 127 -61.41 -19.49 30.24
C MET A 127 -62.88 -19.40 30.82
N LEU A 128 -63.24 -18.22 31.34
CA LEU A 128 -64.57 -17.96 31.84
C LEU A 128 -65.61 -18.15 30.73
N ARG A 129 -65.36 -17.63 29.55
CA ARG A 129 -66.22 -17.82 28.38
C ARG A 129 -66.34 -19.28 27.96
N GLY A 130 -65.21 -20.03 27.97
CA GLY A 130 -65.27 -21.46 27.71
C GLY A 130 -66.09 -22.26 28.72
N GLY A 131 -65.88 -22.00 30.00
CA GLY A 131 -66.70 -22.60 31.09
C GLY A 131 -68.16 -22.26 30.99
N PHE A 132 -68.46 -20.99 30.68
CA PHE A 132 -69.87 -20.56 30.52
C PHE A 132 -70.56 -21.22 29.32
N ASN A 133 -69.84 -21.41 28.19
CA ASN A 133 -70.37 -22.15 27.03
C ASN A 133 -70.64 -23.61 27.36
N ILE A 134 -69.81 -24.27 28.15
CA ILE A 134 -69.98 -25.65 28.60
C ILE A 134 -71.23 -25.74 29.50
N LEU A 135 -71.35 -24.85 30.50
CA LEU A 135 -72.47 -24.82 31.41
C LEU A 135 -73.77 -24.53 30.69
N SER A 136 -73.81 -23.60 29.74
CA SER A 136 -75.01 -23.30 28.93
C SER A 136 -75.47 -24.48 28.08
N ALA A 137 -74.58 -25.35 27.67
CA ALA A 137 -74.92 -26.56 26.93
C ALA A 137 -75.51 -27.65 27.78
N ILE A 138 -75.24 -27.66 29.09
CA ILE A 138 -75.73 -28.66 30.04
C ILE A 138 -77.05 -28.21 30.61
N ALA A 139 -77.28 -26.90 30.82
CA ALA A 139 -78.44 -26.35 31.49
C ALA A 139 -79.48 -25.79 30.49
N LEU A 140 -79.91 -26.56 29.53
CA LEU A 140 -80.92 -26.18 28.52
C LEU A 140 -82.37 -26.27 29.14
N ASP A 141 -82.84 -25.13 29.69
CA ASP A 141 -84.21 -24.91 30.05
C ASP A 141 -84.77 -23.70 29.25
N GLU A 142 -86.01 -23.80 28.72
CA GLU A 142 -86.64 -22.78 27.87
C GLU A 142 -86.63 -21.37 28.52
N ASN A 143 -86.78 -21.31 29.83
CA ASN A 143 -86.89 -20.06 30.60
C ASN A 143 -85.51 -19.40 30.88
N SER A 144 -84.36 -20.06 30.63
CA SER A 144 -83.00 -19.57 30.92
C SER A 144 -82.30 -18.99 29.71
N TYR A 145 -82.85 -19.04 28.52
CA TYR A 145 -82.27 -18.58 27.28
C TYR A 145 -81.76 -17.14 27.33
N LEU A 146 -82.53 -16.22 27.90
CA LEU A 146 -82.14 -14.81 27.99
C LEU A 146 -80.92 -14.59 28.87
N PHE A 147 -80.83 -15.34 29.98
CA PHE A 147 -79.70 -15.30 30.91
C PHE A 147 -78.42 -15.80 30.23
N TRP A 148 -78.48 -16.93 29.54
CA TRP A 148 -77.34 -17.50 28.83
C TRP A 148 -76.92 -16.63 27.66
N PHE A 149 -77.86 -16.02 26.92
CA PHE A 149 -77.54 -15.07 25.84
C PHE A 149 -76.89 -13.80 26.35
N ALA A 150 -77.42 -13.21 27.42
CA ALA A 150 -76.78 -12.02 28.03
C ALA A 150 -75.36 -12.31 28.55
N GLY A 151 -75.18 -13.44 29.26
CA GLY A 151 -73.94 -13.86 29.83
C GLY A 151 -72.86 -14.09 28.72
N THR A 152 -73.22 -14.79 27.63
CA THR A 152 -72.30 -14.99 26.50
C THR A 152 -71.95 -13.68 25.80
N THR A 153 -72.88 -12.75 25.68
CA THR A 153 -72.69 -11.44 25.08
C THR A 153 -71.72 -10.57 25.89
N ILE A 154 -71.92 -10.55 27.23
CA ILE A 154 -71.02 -9.84 28.14
C ILE A 154 -69.60 -10.41 28.07
N LEU A 155 -69.47 -11.75 28.13
CA LEU A 155 -68.12 -12.40 28.04
C LEU A 155 -67.49 -12.23 26.68
N LYS A 156 -68.23 -12.10 25.57
CA LYS A 156 -67.73 -11.72 24.26
C LYS A 156 -67.17 -10.30 24.28
N ALA A 157 -67.89 -9.34 24.85
CA ALA A 157 -67.48 -7.97 24.98
C ALA A 157 -66.18 -7.85 25.81
N LEU A 158 -66.05 -8.52 26.91
CA LEU A 158 -64.87 -8.55 27.78
C LEU A 158 -63.64 -9.19 27.06
N SER A 159 -63.94 -10.30 26.32
CA SER A 159 -62.82 -10.92 25.52
C SER A 159 -62.32 -9.99 24.41
N MET A 160 -63.22 -9.18 23.83
CA MET A 160 -62.82 -8.20 22.79
C MET A 160 -61.99 -7.05 23.38
N VAL A 161 -62.39 -6.55 24.56
CA VAL A 161 -61.60 -5.53 25.29
C VAL A 161 -60.21 -6.09 25.65
N GLY A 162 -60.18 -7.32 26.18
CA GLY A 162 -58.88 -7.99 26.46
C GLY A 162 -57.99 -8.17 25.23
N LEU A 163 -58.57 -8.50 24.07
CA LEU A 163 -57.85 -8.61 22.80
C LEU A 163 -57.31 -7.25 22.33
N ILE A 164 -58.14 -6.20 22.41
CA ILE A 164 -57.69 -4.83 22.05
C ILE A 164 -56.50 -4.42 22.92
N TYR A 165 -56.60 -4.65 24.23
CA TYR A 165 -55.50 -4.33 25.17
C TYR A 165 -54.24 -5.14 24.84
N ALA A 166 -54.41 -6.44 24.60
CA ALA A 166 -53.24 -7.29 24.23
C ALA A 166 -52.57 -6.85 22.93
N VAL A 167 -53.36 -6.46 21.93
CA VAL A 167 -52.80 -5.96 20.64
C VAL A 167 -52.11 -4.61 20.84
N GLN A 168 -52.69 -3.72 21.62
CA GLN A 168 -52.06 -2.43 21.93
C GLN A 168 -50.73 -2.61 22.68
N ASP A 169 -50.69 -3.52 23.65
CA ASP A 169 -49.45 -3.80 24.40
C ASP A 169 -48.38 -4.45 23.49
N GLU A 170 -48.75 -5.36 22.61
CA GLU A 170 -47.86 -5.97 21.62
C GLU A 170 -47.28 -4.91 20.66
N ILE A 171 -48.08 -3.99 20.16
CA ILE A 171 -47.63 -2.88 19.32
C ILE A 171 -46.64 -2.00 20.09
N ARG A 172 -46.99 -1.65 21.34
CA ARG A 172 -46.15 -0.84 22.22
C ARG A 172 -44.80 -1.51 22.48
N GLN A 173 -44.79 -2.80 22.82
CA GLN A 173 -43.53 -3.53 23.05
C GLN A 173 -42.71 -3.68 21.79
N ARG A 174 -43.33 -3.87 20.64
CA ARG A 174 -42.66 -3.89 19.37
C ARG A 174 -41.95 -2.56 19.07
N TYR A 175 -42.61 -1.46 19.38
CA TYR A 175 -42.05 -0.11 19.21
C TYR A 175 -40.82 0.07 20.09
N ILE A 176 -40.92 -0.27 21.37
CA ILE A 176 -39.82 -0.19 22.33
C ILE A 176 -38.64 -1.07 21.85
N ASN A 177 -38.90 -2.35 21.55
CA ASN A 177 -37.84 -3.26 21.10
C ASN A 177 -37.17 -2.81 19.80
N THR A 178 -37.91 -2.17 18.88
CA THR A 178 -37.35 -1.63 17.63
C THR A 178 -36.43 -0.45 17.92
N ILE A 179 -36.81 0.45 18.79
CA ILE A 179 -36.01 1.61 19.20
C ILE A 179 -34.77 1.17 19.99
N ASP A 180 -34.88 0.19 20.87
CA ASP A 180 -33.76 -0.36 21.65
C ASP A 180 -32.80 -1.22 20.82
N SER A 181 -33.26 -1.77 19.70
CA SER A 181 -32.42 -2.50 18.77
C SER A 181 -31.51 -1.60 17.90
N LEU A 182 -31.74 -0.31 17.92
CA LEU A 182 -30.87 0.65 17.20
C LEU A 182 -29.47 0.67 17.80
N SER A 183 -28.46 0.66 16.94
CA SER A 183 -27.07 0.70 17.35
C SER A 183 -26.64 2.07 17.92
N HIS A 184 -27.47 3.10 17.75
CA HIS A 184 -27.18 4.48 18.15
C HIS A 184 -28.13 4.90 19.30
N GLY A 185 -27.71 5.92 20.06
CA GLY A 185 -28.57 6.59 20.99
C GLY A 185 -29.73 7.25 20.24
N PHE A 186 -30.96 7.08 20.74
CA PHE A 186 -32.14 7.66 20.14
C PHE A 186 -32.97 8.34 21.21
N LEU A 187 -33.39 9.58 20.96
CA LEU A 187 -34.32 10.29 21.80
C LEU A 187 -35.29 11.15 20.99
N ILE A 188 -36.45 11.40 21.56
CA ILE A 188 -37.44 12.38 21.07
C ILE A 188 -37.62 13.41 22.18
N ARG A 189 -37.46 14.67 21.87
CA ARG A 189 -37.71 15.80 22.74
C ARG A 189 -38.77 16.73 22.17
N ASP A 190 -39.49 17.44 23.04
CA ASP A 190 -40.39 18.50 22.62
C ASP A 190 -39.64 19.80 22.29
N ARG A 191 -40.40 20.80 21.84
CA ARG A 191 -39.86 22.13 21.52
C ARG A 191 -39.22 22.84 22.71
N ARG A 192 -39.63 22.49 23.93
CA ARG A 192 -39.09 23.03 25.18
C ARG A 192 -37.82 22.32 25.67
N GLY A 193 -37.35 21.32 24.95
CA GLY A 193 -36.14 20.56 25.29
C GLY A 193 -36.37 19.37 26.24
N PHE A 194 -37.61 19.04 26.60
CA PHE A 194 -37.91 17.89 27.47
C PHE A 194 -37.95 16.58 26.70
N VAL A 195 -37.30 15.56 27.20
CA VAL A 195 -37.23 14.22 26.59
C VAL A 195 -38.52 13.45 26.86
N HIS A 196 -39.19 12.96 25.83
CA HIS A 196 -40.39 12.14 25.87
C HIS A 196 -40.12 10.67 25.61
N VAL A 197 -39.14 10.34 24.77
CA VAL A 197 -38.75 8.98 24.43
C VAL A 197 -37.26 8.91 24.40
N ALA A 198 -36.66 7.84 24.91
CA ALA A 198 -35.25 7.53 24.76
C ALA A 198 -35.09 6.01 24.73
N ASN A 199 -34.04 5.55 24.06
CA ASN A 199 -33.69 4.12 24.06
C ASN A 199 -32.57 3.82 25.07
N GLU A 200 -32.35 2.54 25.33
CA GLU A 200 -31.33 2.05 26.25
C GLU A 200 -29.92 2.48 25.85
N ARG A 201 -29.65 2.53 24.53
CA ARG A 201 -28.36 2.97 24.00
C ARG A 201 -28.10 4.44 24.29
N CYS A 202 -29.10 5.30 24.22
CA CYS A 202 -29.00 6.72 24.59
C CYS A 202 -28.62 6.89 26.06
N ALA A 203 -29.30 6.16 26.97
CA ALA A 203 -28.99 6.18 28.39
C ALA A 203 -27.52 5.77 28.66
N LYS A 204 -27.07 4.66 28.07
CA LYS A 204 -25.68 4.16 28.20
C LYS A 204 -24.64 5.14 27.66
N LEU A 205 -24.90 5.75 26.50
CA LEU A 205 -24.00 6.76 25.91
C LEU A 205 -23.82 7.99 26.81
N LEU A 206 -24.89 8.40 27.48
CA LEU A 206 -24.87 9.54 28.40
C LEU A 206 -24.43 9.17 29.83
N GLY A 207 -24.06 7.91 30.07
CA GLY A 207 -23.59 7.42 31.37
C GLY A 207 -24.70 7.23 32.40
N LEU A 208 -25.96 7.01 31.94
CA LEU A 208 -27.15 6.80 32.79
C LEU A 208 -27.55 5.32 32.82
N HIS A 209 -28.29 4.91 33.84
CA HIS A 209 -28.61 3.51 34.07
C HIS A 209 -29.82 3.03 33.24
N SER A 210 -30.77 3.92 32.96
CA SER A 210 -32.04 3.55 32.32
C SER A 210 -32.59 4.69 31.44
N PRO A 211 -33.35 4.38 30.37
CA PRO A 211 -34.10 5.39 29.62
C PRO A 211 -35.03 6.22 30.50
N ALA A 212 -35.53 5.65 31.59
CA ALA A 212 -36.38 6.35 32.55
C ALA A 212 -35.69 7.54 33.22
N ASP A 213 -34.37 7.50 33.34
CA ASP A 213 -33.57 8.60 33.90
C ASP A 213 -33.51 9.82 32.97
N LEU A 214 -33.85 9.64 31.69
CA LEU A 214 -33.88 10.67 30.64
C LEU A 214 -35.26 11.30 30.49
N ILE A 215 -36.30 10.47 30.57
CA ILE A 215 -37.70 10.87 30.28
C ILE A 215 -38.18 11.93 31.28
N GLY A 216 -38.72 13.02 30.75
CA GLY A 216 -39.23 14.15 31.53
C GLY A 216 -38.15 15.14 31.99
N ARG A 217 -36.89 14.87 31.74
CA ARG A 217 -35.79 15.85 32.00
C ARG A 217 -35.53 16.73 30.77
N HIS A 218 -35.00 17.91 31.02
CA HIS A 218 -34.51 18.79 29.96
C HIS A 218 -33.14 18.33 29.49
N VAL A 219 -32.88 18.43 28.18
CA VAL A 219 -31.59 17.94 27.59
C VAL A 219 -30.35 18.65 28.17
N SER A 220 -30.46 19.93 28.59
CA SER A 220 -29.40 20.65 29.26
C SER A 220 -29.05 20.10 30.65
N ASP A 221 -29.97 19.44 31.31
CA ASP A 221 -29.75 18.85 32.64
C ASP A 221 -29.04 17.48 32.52
N LEU A 222 -28.93 16.95 31.31
CA LEU A 222 -28.32 15.65 31.03
C LEU A 222 -26.84 15.76 30.61
N LEU A 223 -26.42 16.91 30.10
CA LEU A 223 -25.12 17.15 29.54
C LEU A 223 -24.47 18.36 30.19
N PRO A 224 -23.43 18.16 31.07
CA PRO A 224 -22.67 19.25 31.59
C PRO A 224 -22.04 20.12 30.47
N GLY A 225 -22.35 21.40 30.49
CA GLY A 225 -21.88 22.37 29.48
C GLY A 225 -22.85 22.66 28.34
N LEU A 226 -23.99 21.96 28.25
CA LEU A 226 -25.07 22.31 27.32
C LEU A 226 -26.04 23.30 28.00
N SER A 227 -26.00 24.58 27.63
CA SER A 227 -26.97 25.56 28.14
C SER A 227 -28.35 25.37 27.49
N ARG A 228 -29.39 25.87 28.16
CA ARG A 228 -30.76 25.88 27.58
C ARG A 228 -30.79 26.67 26.28
N GLU A 229 -30.11 27.79 26.24
CA GLU A 229 -30.01 28.65 25.03
C GLU A 229 -29.43 27.90 23.83
N MET A 230 -28.31 27.15 24.04
CA MET A 230 -27.72 26.31 22.97
C MET A 230 -28.68 25.20 22.50
N ALA A 231 -29.44 24.60 23.44
CA ALA A 231 -30.40 23.58 23.10
C ALA A 231 -31.59 24.15 22.30
N ASP A 232 -32.03 25.36 22.65
CA ASP A 232 -33.12 26.08 21.96
C ASP A 232 -32.64 26.60 20.59
N GLU A 233 -31.42 27.09 20.48
CA GLU A 233 -30.81 27.48 19.21
C GLU A 233 -30.75 26.30 18.24
N TYR A 234 -30.29 25.13 18.70
CA TYR A 234 -30.27 23.93 17.88
C TYR A 234 -31.68 23.56 17.39
N PHE A 235 -32.71 23.71 18.24
CA PHE A 235 -34.10 23.44 17.86
C PHE A 235 -34.65 24.47 16.87
N SER A 236 -34.28 25.74 17.02
CA SER A 236 -34.73 26.80 16.11
C SER A 236 -34.32 26.60 14.65
N ARG A 237 -33.23 25.86 14.41
CA ARG A 237 -32.78 25.49 13.07
C ARG A 237 -33.77 24.62 12.30
N PHE A 238 -34.73 23.94 12.99
CA PHE A 238 -35.78 23.16 12.33
C PHE A 238 -36.92 24.01 11.76
N ASP A 239 -37.06 25.25 12.22
CA ASP A 239 -38.04 26.20 11.74
C ASP A 239 -37.53 27.03 10.53
N ALA A 240 -36.25 26.90 10.18
CA ALA A 240 -35.65 27.71 9.12
C ALA A 240 -36.10 27.25 7.71
N PRO A 241 -36.52 28.13 6.83
CA PRO A 241 -36.99 27.77 5.50
C PRO A 241 -35.85 27.17 4.65
N GLY A 242 -36.14 26.07 3.96
CA GLY A 242 -35.20 25.42 3.03
C GLY A 242 -34.17 24.47 3.65
N VAL A 243 -34.28 24.18 4.94
CA VAL A 243 -33.37 23.23 5.60
C VAL A 243 -33.64 21.80 5.14
N LYS A 244 -32.56 21.10 4.76
CA LYS A 244 -32.61 19.67 4.45
C LYS A 244 -32.46 18.84 5.73
N PHE A 245 -33.30 17.81 5.90
CA PHE A 245 -33.22 16.89 7.02
C PHE A 245 -32.61 15.55 6.64
N PRO A 246 -31.89 14.85 7.57
CA PRO A 246 -31.58 15.28 8.94
C PRO A 246 -30.57 16.42 9.01
N ILE A 247 -30.67 17.30 10.02
CA ILE A 247 -29.60 18.24 10.35
C ILE A 247 -28.51 17.42 11.03
N SER A 248 -27.30 17.40 10.45
CA SER A 248 -26.13 16.76 11.06
C SER A 248 -25.28 17.82 11.73
N ASP A 249 -24.85 17.53 12.95
CA ASP A 249 -23.93 18.36 13.71
C ASP A 249 -22.97 17.48 14.51
N THR A 250 -21.73 17.94 14.74
CA THR A 250 -20.73 17.20 15.53
C THR A 250 -20.47 17.96 16.82
N ALA A 251 -20.62 17.29 17.95
CA ALA A 251 -20.40 17.89 19.26
C ALA A 251 -19.49 17.02 20.13
N LEU A 252 -18.78 17.67 21.04
CA LEU A 252 -18.01 16.99 22.08
C LEU A 252 -18.82 17.06 23.37
N PHE A 253 -19.41 15.93 23.79
CA PHE A 253 -20.18 15.87 25.04
C PHE A 253 -19.26 15.59 26.21
N LYS A 254 -19.35 16.41 27.21
CA LYS A 254 -18.69 16.18 28.50
C LYS A 254 -19.65 15.43 29.43
N LEU A 255 -19.35 14.19 29.73
CA LEU A 255 -20.17 13.37 30.59
C LEU A 255 -19.98 13.70 32.08
N HIS A 256 -20.93 13.30 32.95
CA HIS A 256 -20.85 13.55 34.39
C HIS A 256 -19.62 12.93 35.07
N ASN A 257 -19.04 11.88 34.50
CA ASN A 257 -17.79 11.25 34.94
C ASN A 257 -16.52 11.97 34.47
N GLY A 258 -16.64 13.11 33.77
CA GLY A 258 -15.53 13.87 33.21
C GLY A 258 -15.01 13.36 31.86
N THR A 259 -15.54 12.25 31.34
CA THR A 259 -15.13 11.72 30.02
C THR A 259 -15.69 12.58 28.91
N GLU A 260 -14.87 12.87 27.90
CA GLU A 260 -15.30 13.55 26.68
C GLU A 260 -15.69 12.53 25.61
N LEU A 261 -16.93 12.66 25.14
CA LEU A 261 -17.49 11.77 24.10
C LEU A 261 -17.76 12.56 22.82
N PRO A 262 -17.03 12.32 21.75
CA PRO A 262 -17.35 12.91 20.45
C PRO A 262 -18.59 12.21 19.85
N VAL A 263 -19.63 12.99 19.57
CA VAL A 263 -20.89 12.48 19.00
C VAL A 263 -21.25 13.23 17.73
N GLU A 264 -21.84 12.51 16.80
CA GLU A 264 -22.56 13.10 15.66
C GLU A 264 -24.06 13.07 16.00
N LEU A 265 -24.69 14.23 15.91
CA LEU A 265 -26.11 14.44 16.19
C LEU A 265 -26.85 14.52 14.87
N LEU A 266 -27.84 13.66 14.68
CA LEU A 266 -28.75 13.70 13.54
C LEU A 266 -30.13 14.08 14.00
N GLY A 267 -30.56 15.27 13.70
CA GLY A 267 -31.85 15.81 14.13
C GLY A 267 -32.88 15.86 12.99
N SER A 268 -34.11 15.40 13.25
CA SER A 268 -35.23 15.47 12.30
C SER A 268 -36.50 15.91 12.99
N PRO A 269 -37.35 16.75 12.38
CA PRO A 269 -38.62 17.11 12.94
C PRO A 269 -39.59 15.93 12.86
N TYR A 270 -40.41 15.79 13.89
CA TYR A 270 -41.50 14.81 14.00
C TYR A 270 -42.74 15.49 14.48
N ILE A 271 -43.88 15.33 13.77
CA ILE A 271 -45.14 15.97 14.11
C ILE A 271 -46.11 14.91 14.56
N GLU A 272 -46.60 15.04 15.81
CA GLU A 272 -47.66 14.21 16.36
C GLU A 272 -48.81 15.05 16.91
N ARG A 273 -50.02 14.79 16.44
CA ARG A 273 -51.26 15.50 16.87
C ARG A 273 -51.12 17.03 16.82
N GLY A 274 -50.44 17.55 15.78
CA GLY A 274 -50.23 18.99 15.58
C GLY A 274 -49.16 19.61 16.48
N ARG A 275 -48.42 18.83 17.26
CA ARG A 275 -47.27 19.30 18.05
C ARG A 275 -45.98 18.83 17.39
N MET A 276 -45.01 19.72 17.30
CA MET A 276 -43.70 19.43 16.76
C MET A 276 -42.76 18.92 17.85
N TYR A 277 -42.09 17.83 17.57
CA TYR A 277 -41.00 17.22 18.34
C TYR A 277 -39.73 17.17 17.52
N CYS A 278 -38.59 17.02 18.16
CA CYS A 278 -37.33 16.74 17.50
C CYS A 278 -36.86 15.31 17.83
N MET A 279 -36.70 14.52 16.81
CA MET A 279 -36.09 13.20 16.87
C MET A 279 -34.58 13.36 16.70
N VAL A 280 -33.81 12.95 17.69
CA VAL A 280 -32.35 13.07 17.70
C VAL A 280 -31.71 11.69 17.80
N GLN A 281 -30.79 11.41 16.88
CA GLN A 281 -29.93 10.24 16.96
C GLN A 281 -28.54 10.70 17.40
N LEU A 282 -27.96 9.96 18.32
CA LEU A 282 -26.61 10.19 18.85
C LEU A 282 -25.71 9.04 18.38
N LEU A 283 -24.73 9.36 17.56
CA LEU A 283 -23.72 8.42 17.08
C LEU A 283 -22.40 8.69 17.80
N ASP A 284 -21.90 7.69 18.50
CA ASP A 284 -20.52 7.74 19.01
C ASP A 284 -19.54 7.60 17.84
N ILE A 285 -18.74 8.64 17.62
CA ILE A 285 -17.74 8.69 16.55
C ILE A 285 -16.30 8.55 17.06
N THR A 286 -16.11 8.06 18.28
CA THR A 286 -14.79 7.90 18.92
C THR A 286 -13.87 7.00 18.08
N GLU A 287 -14.36 5.82 17.69
CA GLU A 287 -13.58 4.90 16.85
C GLU A 287 -13.29 5.46 15.45
N ARG A 288 -14.27 6.17 14.88
CA ARG A 288 -14.11 6.81 13.56
C ARG A 288 -13.04 7.88 13.61
N LYS A 289 -13.07 8.78 14.60
CA LYS A 289 -12.04 9.80 14.79
C LYS A 289 -10.66 9.19 15.04
N ARG A 290 -10.57 8.17 15.88
CA ARG A 290 -9.29 7.46 16.12
C ARG A 290 -8.74 6.83 14.83
N LYS A 291 -9.60 6.20 14.02
CA LYS A 291 -9.17 5.65 12.72
C LYS A 291 -8.74 6.73 11.75
N ASP A 292 -9.47 7.84 11.69
CA ASP A 292 -9.11 8.98 10.83
C ASP A 292 -7.78 9.63 11.27
N ASP A 293 -7.53 9.75 12.57
CA ASP A 293 -6.27 10.26 13.11
C ASP A 293 -5.10 9.29 12.86
N LEU A 294 -5.31 7.98 13.02
CA LEU A 294 -4.34 6.95 12.66
C LEU A 294 -4.03 6.94 11.17
N LEU A 295 -5.06 7.08 10.32
CA LEU A 295 -4.89 7.19 8.87
C LEU A 295 -4.13 8.47 8.50
N ARG A 296 -4.40 9.58 9.16
CA ARG A 296 -3.65 10.84 8.95
C ARG A 296 -2.19 10.71 9.40
N GLN A 297 -1.92 10.05 10.53
CA GLN A 297 -0.56 9.76 10.99
C GLN A 297 0.16 8.80 10.03
N ALA A 298 -0.47 7.69 9.67
CA ALA A 298 0.08 6.73 8.69
C ALA A 298 0.32 7.36 7.31
N ALA A 299 -0.50 8.36 6.92
CA ALA A 299 -0.32 9.13 5.69
C ALA A 299 0.85 10.13 5.74
N ARG A 300 1.45 10.40 6.91
CA ARG A 300 2.54 11.38 7.08
C ARG A 300 3.86 10.81 7.57
N ILE A 301 3.85 9.61 8.16
CA ILE A 301 5.01 9.00 8.81
C ILE A 301 5.44 7.75 8.04
N ASP A 302 6.75 7.56 7.87
CA ASP A 302 7.31 6.31 7.36
C ASP A 302 7.27 5.23 8.45
N PRO A 303 6.70 4.04 8.18
CA PRO A 303 6.47 3.02 9.20
C PRO A 303 7.75 2.34 9.72
N ILE A 304 8.86 2.43 8.98
CA ILE A 304 10.14 1.82 9.37
C ILE A 304 10.92 2.77 10.27
N THR A 305 11.03 4.03 9.87
CA THR A 305 11.89 5.01 10.55
C THR A 305 11.17 5.85 11.60
N GLY A 306 9.85 6.01 11.49
CA GLY A 306 9.06 6.85 12.40
C GLY A 306 9.13 8.35 12.11
N TYR A 307 9.85 8.78 11.07
CA TYR A 307 9.96 10.17 10.60
C TYR A 307 9.03 10.46 9.43
N CYS A 308 9.10 11.66 8.87
CA CYS A 308 8.23 12.04 7.75
C CYS A 308 8.39 11.08 6.56
N ASN A 309 7.27 10.71 5.95
CA ASN A 309 7.29 10.01 4.67
C ASN A 309 7.39 11.01 3.50
N ARG A 310 7.54 10.50 2.28
CA ARG A 310 7.65 11.30 1.05
C ARG A 310 6.56 12.38 0.91
N HIS A 311 5.31 12.06 1.29
CA HIS A 311 4.19 12.99 1.17
C HIS A 311 4.30 14.16 2.16
N ALA A 312 4.64 13.86 3.40
CA ALA A 312 4.83 14.86 4.45
C ALA A 312 6.04 15.74 4.18
N LEU A 313 7.12 15.17 3.65
CA LEU A 313 8.31 15.91 3.23
C LEU A 313 8.00 16.90 2.11
N ALA A 314 7.33 16.46 1.05
CA ALA A 314 6.99 17.34 -0.07
C ALA A 314 6.08 18.50 0.37
N ALA A 315 5.08 18.22 1.21
CA ALA A 315 4.19 19.23 1.76
C ALA A 315 4.95 20.23 2.66
N GLY A 316 5.79 19.72 3.58
CA GLY A 316 6.59 20.55 4.49
C GLY A 316 7.57 21.45 3.72
N LEU A 317 8.24 20.91 2.71
CA LEU A 317 9.14 21.69 1.85
C LEU A 317 8.40 22.78 1.08
N ALA A 318 7.22 22.48 0.52
CA ALA A 318 6.42 23.49 -0.18
C ALA A 318 6.01 24.63 0.75
N GLU A 319 5.62 24.34 1.99
CA GLU A 319 5.32 25.33 3.03
C GLU A 319 6.56 26.18 3.36
N GLU A 320 7.73 25.55 3.50
CA GLU A 320 8.99 26.26 3.79
C GLU A 320 9.41 27.19 2.65
N VAL A 321 9.34 26.73 1.41
CA VAL A 321 9.63 27.57 0.23
C VAL A 321 8.68 28.77 0.18
N ALA A 322 7.38 28.56 0.43
CA ALA A 322 6.42 29.66 0.46
C ALA A 322 6.71 30.66 1.61
N ARG A 323 7.14 30.18 2.77
CA ARG A 323 7.55 31.00 3.91
C ARG A 323 8.83 31.79 3.61
N ALA A 324 9.84 31.10 3.04
CA ALA A 324 11.09 31.73 2.61
C ALA A 324 10.86 32.82 1.57
N ALA A 325 9.99 32.57 0.58
CA ALA A 325 9.60 33.56 -0.43
C ALA A 325 8.94 34.80 0.19
N ALA A 326 8.07 34.61 1.19
CA ALA A 326 7.36 35.72 1.84
C ALA A 326 8.28 36.55 2.76
N SER A 327 9.28 35.90 3.39
CA SER A 327 10.18 36.56 4.37
C SER A 327 11.51 37.02 3.78
N GLY A 328 11.81 36.71 2.51
CA GLY A 328 13.11 36.96 1.89
C GLY A 328 14.26 36.16 2.50
N ARG A 329 13.94 35.02 3.12
CA ARG A 329 14.92 34.10 3.71
C ARG A 329 15.22 32.95 2.76
N GLU A 330 16.14 32.09 3.16
CA GLU A 330 16.57 30.93 2.38
C GLU A 330 16.14 29.63 3.07
N CYS A 331 16.04 28.56 2.31
CA CYS A 331 16.00 27.20 2.83
C CYS A 331 16.86 26.28 1.98
N ALA A 332 17.28 25.16 2.54
CA ALA A 332 18.09 24.19 1.81
C ALA A 332 17.52 22.77 1.95
N VAL A 333 17.69 21.97 0.90
CA VAL A 333 17.31 20.56 0.83
C VAL A 333 18.58 19.73 0.65
N LEU A 334 18.74 18.73 1.50
CA LEU A 334 19.78 17.71 1.36
C LEU A 334 19.08 16.40 0.99
N PHE A 335 19.40 15.85 -0.17
CA PHE A 335 18.95 14.52 -0.60
C PHE A 335 20.08 13.53 -0.32
N ILE A 336 19.82 12.54 0.51
CA ILE A 336 20.81 11.62 1.09
C ILE A 336 20.47 10.20 0.65
N ASP A 337 21.45 9.45 0.20
CA ASP A 337 21.33 8.03 -0.13
C ASP A 337 22.43 7.23 0.59
N LEU A 338 22.05 6.11 1.20
CA LEU A 338 22.99 5.23 1.91
C LEU A 338 23.72 4.33 0.90
N ASP A 339 25.02 4.55 0.75
CA ASP A 339 25.83 3.86 -0.24
C ASP A 339 25.87 2.33 -0.03
N LYS A 340 25.65 1.56 -1.10
CA LYS A 340 25.70 0.09 -1.08
C LYS A 340 24.69 -0.58 -0.10
N PHE A 341 23.61 0.10 0.30
CA PHE A 341 22.57 -0.43 1.20
C PHE A 341 22.01 -1.78 0.72
N LYS A 342 21.87 -1.97 -0.60
CA LYS A 342 21.42 -3.24 -1.17
C LYS A 342 22.32 -4.41 -0.75
N ARG A 343 23.65 -4.22 -0.65
CA ARG A 343 24.58 -5.27 -0.19
C ARG A 343 24.29 -5.68 1.24
N VAL A 344 23.87 -4.76 2.10
CA VAL A 344 23.47 -5.10 3.48
C VAL A 344 22.24 -6.00 3.47
N ASN A 345 21.22 -5.65 2.66
CA ASN A 345 20.05 -6.50 2.50
C ASN A 345 20.38 -7.89 1.93
N ASP A 346 21.21 -7.94 0.89
CA ASP A 346 21.60 -9.18 0.23
C ASP A 346 22.46 -10.09 1.13
N SER A 347 23.29 -9.51 2.01
CA SER A 347 24.20 -10.26 2.89
C SER A 347 23.57 -10.64 4.24
N PHE A 348 22.71 -9.78 4.82
CA PHE A 348 22.20 -9.93 6.19
C PHE A 348 20.67 -10.00 6.27
N GLY A 349 19.99 -9.88 5.13
CA GLY A 349 18.53 -9.92 5.02
C GLY A 349 17.83 -8.59 5.31
N HIS A 350 16.57 -8.47 4.88
CA HIS A 350 15.77 -7.23 4.99
C HIS A 350 15.57 -6.74 6.43
N ALA A 351 15.55 -7.64 7.42
CA ALA A 351 15.40 -7.24 8.82
C ALA A 351 16.60 -6.40 9.32
N ALA A 352 17.82 -6.76 8.90
CA ALA A 352 19.03 -5.99 9.19
C ALA A 352 19.03 -4.66 8.44
N GLY A 353 18.53 -4.64 7.20
CA GLY A 353 18.34 -3.38 6.46
C GLY A 353 17.34 -2.44 7.13
N ASP A 354 16.22 -2.95 7.63
CA ASP A 354 15.23 -2.15 8.36
C ASP A 354 15.78 -1.62 9.70
N GLU A 355 16.65 -2.38 10.38
CA GLU A 355 17.36 -1.95 11.58
C GLU A 355 18.33 -0.80 11.24
N LEU A 356 19.14 -0.98 10.19
CA LEU A 356 20.04 0.06 9.71
C LEU A 356 19.31 1.35 9.32
N LEU A 357 18.17 1.27 8.64
CA LEU A 357 17.36 2.44 8.27
C LEU A 357 16.84 3.18 9.51
N ARG A 358 16.42 2.47 10.56
CA ARG A 358 16.01 3.10 11.84
C ARG A 358 17.16 3.80 12.54
N ASP A 359 18.30 3.13 12.63
CA ASP A 359 19.46 3.67 13.30
C ASP A 359 20.05 4.86 12.53
N ALA A 360 20.11 4.78 11.18
CA ALA A 360 20.50 5.90 10.33
C ALA A 360 19.57 7.10 10.52
N ALA A 361 18.25 6.88 10.52
CA ALA A 361 17.27 7.94 10.75
C ALA A 361 17.42 8.60 12.13
N HIS A 362 17.62 7.80 13.18
CA HIS A 362 17.88 8.31 14.53
C HIS A 362 19.18 9.12 14.59
N ARG A 363 20.26 8.63 13.96
CA ARG A 363 21.53 9.31 13.89
C ARG A 363 21.44 10.63 13.13
N LEU A 364 20.77 10.64 11.97
CA LEU A 364 20.47 11.86 11.23
C LEU A 364 19.69 12.86 12.09
N HIS A 365 18.64 12.41 12.76
CA HIS A 365 17.83 13.29 13.62
C HIS A 365 18.61 13.91 14.76
N SER A 366 19.59 13.20 15.33
CA SER A 366 20.42 13.73 16.42
C SER A 366 21.32 14.90 16.02
N LEU A 367 21.57 15.07 14.72
CA LEU A 367 22.35 16.18 14.16
C LEU A 367 21.51 17.44 13.88
N LEU A 368 20.16 17.31 13.92
CA LEU A 368 19.25 18.35 13.45
C LEU A 368 18.72 19.23 14.58
N LEU A 369 18.38 20.47 14.25
CA LEU A 369 17.70 21.40 15.11
C LEU A 369 16.18 21.14 15.14
N HIS A 370 15.49 21.69 16.14
CA HIS A 370 14.03 21.46 16.32
C HIS A 370 13.15 21.92 15.15
N ALA A 371 13.64 22.85 14.33
CA ALA A 371 12.90 23.37 13.17
C ALA A 371 13.17 22.58 11.87
N ASP A 372 14.21 21.76 11.84
CA ASP A 372 14.60 21.00 10.66
C ASP A 372 13.63 19.84 10.41
N ILE A 373 13.40 19.51 9.13
CA ILE A 373 12.50 18.42 8.74
C ILE A 373 13.36 17.26 8.25
N LEU A 374 13.17 16.09 8.86
CA LEU A 374 13.76 14.84 8.43
C LEU A 374 12.69 13.87 7.97
N GLY A 375 12.95 13.15 6.90
CA GLY A 375 12.09 12.06 6.50
C GLY A 375 12.77 11.12 5.51
N ARG A 376 12.10 9.99 5.29
CA ARG A 376 12.49 8.97 4.33
C ARG A 376 11.69 9.13 3.05
N PHE A 377 12.39 9.28 1.94
CA PHE A 377 11.75 9.49 0.63
C PHE A 377 11.36 8.17 -0.02
N GLY A 378 12.18 7.13 0.15
CA GLY A 378 11.93 5.76 -0.31
C GLY A 378 13.20 4.92 -0.22
N GLY A 379 13.11 3.59 -0.16
CA GLY A 379 14.29 2.73 -0.14
C GLY A 379 15.29 3.12 0.95
N ASP A 380 16.47 3.52 0.55
CA ASP A 380 17.62 4.00 1.33
C ASP A 380 17.81 5.53 1.26
N GLU A 381 16.79 6.25 0.74
CA GLU A 381 16.83 7.68 0.51
C GLU A 381 16.21 8.47 1.67
N PHE A 382 16.95 9.44 2.20
CA PHE A 382 16.51 10.37 3.22
C PHE A 382 16.57 11.81 2.71
N ILE A 383 15.71 12.66 3.25
CA ILE A 383 15.72 14.10 2.97
C ILE A 383 15.77 14.87 4.27
N ILE A 384 16.66 15.86 4.29
CA ILE A 384 16.69 16.89 5.32
C ILE A 384 16.32 18.23 4.68
N VAL A 385 15.42 18.97 5.32
CA VAL A 385 15.11 20.34 4.95
C VAL A 385 15.57 21.24 6.10
N LEU A 386 16.44 22.20 5.77
CA LEU A 386 16.91 23.24 6.68
C LEU A 386 16.09 24.52 6.41
N PRO A 387 15.15 24.86 7.28
CA PRO A 387 14.26 26.00 7.08
C PRO A 387 14.89 27.30 7.59
N ASP A 388 14.27 28.42 7.25
CA ASP A 388 14.46 29.74 7.86
C ASP A 388 15.93 30.19 7.95
N LEU A 389 16.72 29.96 6.89
CA LEU A 389 18.11 30.39 6.83
C LEU A 389 18.25 31.88 6.49
N ALA A 390 19.22 32.55 7.08
CA ALA A 390 19.49 33.94 6.78
C ALA A 390 20.00 34.12 5.33
N PRO A 391 19.66 35.19 4.63
CA PRO A 391 20.10 35.43 3.28
C PRO A 391 21.64 35.35 3.12
N GLY A 392 22.10 34.57 2.13
CA GLY A 392 23.52 34.32 1.87
C GLY A 392 24.18 33.26 2.77
N THR A 393 23.41 32.63 3.69
CA THR A 393 23.98 31.60 4.59
C THR A 393 23.55 30.18 4.25
N GLY A 394 22.58 30.01 3.34
CA GLY A 394 21.98 28.72 3.02
C GLY A 394 22.99 27.69 2.53
N ALA A 395 23.85 28.05 1.61
CA ALA A 395 24.89 27.15 1.10
C ALA A 395 25.89 26.71 2.19
N ARG A 396 26.29 27.64 3.08
CA ARG A 396 27.20 27.31 4.16
C ARG A 396 26.55 26.36 5.17
N ALA A 397 25.34 26.67 5.63
CA ALA A 397 24.60 25.84 6.58
C ALA A 397 24.36 24.44 6.04
N ALA A 398 23.95 24.31 4.77
CA ALA A 398 23.73 23.04 4.13
C ALA A 398 25.03 22.25 3.94
N GLY A 399 26.14 22.88 3.59
CA GLY A 399 27.45 22.25 3.46
C GLY A 399 28.00 21.77 4.80
N ASP A 400 27.81 22.54 5.89
CA ASP A 400 28.18 22.14 7.23
C ASP A 400 27.37 20.93 7.70
N CYS A 401 26.04 20.95 7.53
CA CYS A 401 25.15 19.83 7.81
C CYS A 401 25.54 18.56 7.00
N ALA A 402 25.80 18.69 5.72
CA ALA A 402 26.20 17.57 4.87
C ALA A 402 27.49 16.93 5.35
N ARG A 403 28.47 17.71 5.78
CA ARG A 403 29.74 17.22 6.33
C ARG A 403 29.54 16.45 7.64
N GLU A 404 28.69 16.96 8.53
CA GLU A 404 28.33 16.28 9.78
C GLU A 404 27.60 14.96 9.50
N VAL A 405 26.67 14.95 8.55
CA VAL A 405 25.95 13.73 8.12
C VAL A 405 26.93 12.68 7.58
N ILE A 406 27.85 13.03 6.69
CA ILE A 406 28.84 12.09 6.16
C ILE A 406 29.72 11.53 7.27
N ALA A 407 30.22 12.38 8.17
CA ALA A 407 31.02 11.94 9.30
C ALA A 407 30.25 10.96 10.19
N ALA A 408 29.01 11.30 10.52
CA ALA A 408 28.15 10.46 11.35
C ALA A 408 27.79 9.12 10.68
N MET A 409 27.52 9.11 9.37
CA MET A 409 27.24 7.85 8.65
C MET A 409 28.50 6.96 8.55
N GLY A 410 29.68 7.54 8.50
CA GLY A 410 30.95 6.81 8.49
C GLY A 410 31.30 6.13 9.82
N GLU A 411 30.66 6.52 10.92
CA GLU A 411 30.75 5.79 12.19
C GLU A 411 29.97 4.46 12.05
N GLY A 412 30.57 3.35 12.52
CA GLY A 412 29.96 2.03 12.43
C GLY A 412 28.56 1.96 13.05
N PHE A 413 27.73 1.07 12.52
CA PHE A 413 26.41 0.69 13.05
C PHE A 413 26.50 -0.67 13.70
N GLU A 414 26.01 -0.80 14.92
CA GLU A 414 25.90 -2.10 15.62
C GLU A 414 24.51 -2.67 15.38
N LEU A 415 24.37 -3.46 14.30
CA LEU A 415 23.14 -4.19 14.04
C LEU A 415 23.17 -5.50 14.80
N SER A 416 22.08 -5.92 15.41
CA SER A 416 21.85 -7.05 16.34
C SER A 416 22.94 -8.14 16.46
N ARG A 417 23.80 -8.35 15.47
CA ARG A 417 24.88 -9.35 15.44
C ARG A 417 26.15 -8.96 14.67
N HIS A 418 26.18 -7.77 14.05
CA HIS A 418 27.25 -7.38 13.12
C HIS A 418 27.52 -5.89 13.22
N ALA A 419 28.81 -5.50 13.24
CA ALA A 419 29.23 -4.13 13.05
C ALA A 419 29.35 -3.86 11.54
N ILE A 420 28.65 -2.84 11.04
CA ILE A 420 28.64 -2.47 9.62
C ILE A 420 29.02 -1.00 9.51
N THR A 421 29.90 -0.70 8.55
CA THR A 421 30.20 0.68 8.17
C THR A 421 29.56 0.96 6.81
N ILE A 422 28.85 2.07 6.72
CA ILE A 422 28.19 2.52 5.50
C ILE A 422 28.46 4.01 5.32
N SER A 423 28.67 4.44 4.07
CA SER A 423 28.77 5.86 3.73
C SER A 423 27.44 6.39 3.19
N ALA A 424 27.37 7.69 3.01
CA ALA A 424 26.23 8.33 2.38
C ALA A 424 26.68 9.29 1.28
N SER A 425 25.93 9.34 0.19
CA SER A 425 26.09 10.32 -0.89
C SER A 425 25.00 11.38 -0.77
N ILE A 426 25.37 12.67 -0.84
CA ILE A 426 24.44 13.78 -0.55
C ILE A 426 24.43 14.77 -1.70
N GLY A 427 23.22 15.14 -2.14
CA GLY A 427 23.00 16.26 -3.04
C GLY A 427 22.30 17.42 -2.35
N ILE A 428 22.72 18.63 -2.63
CA ILE A 428 22.24 19.84 -1.96
C ILE A 428 21.63 20.81 -2.97
N ALA A 429 20.43 21.29 -2.70
CA ALA A 429 19.79 22.38 -3.40
C ALA A 429 19.30 23.46 -2.44
N CYS A 430 19.56 24.73 -2.74
CA CYS A 430 19.19 25.88 -1.91
C CYS A 430 18.16 26.75 -2.62
N TYR A 431 17.12 27.18 -1.90
CA TYR A 431 16.18 28.21 -2.36
C TYR A 431 16.74 29.60 -2.02
N PRO A 432 16.66 30.60 -2.93
CA PRO A 432 16.09 30.54 -4.28
C PRO A 432 17.09 30.12 -5.38
N LEU A 433 18.36 29.93 -5.04
CA LEU A 433 19.47 29.76 -6.00
C LEU A 433 19.29 28.57 -6.95
N HIS A 434 18.81 27.45 -6.41
CA HIS A 434 18.76 26.16 -7.12
C HIS A 434 17.32 25.71 -7.45
N GLY A 435 16.31 26.58 -7.29
CA GLY A 435 14.93 26.28 -7.64
C GLY A 435 13.93 27.27 -7.04
N GLY A 436 12.81 27.48 -7.73
CA GLY A 436 11.74 28.42 -7.30
C GLY A 436 10.62 27.73 -6.51
N ASP A 437 10.57 26.41 -6.50
CA ASP A 437 9.56 25.61 -5.81
C ASP A 437 10.16 24.35 -5.20
N GLY A 438 9.40 23.68 -4.33
CA GLY A 438 9.85 22.50 -3.60
C GLY A 438 10.19 21.31 -4.52
N ASP A 439 9.42 21.12 -5.59
CA ASP A 439 9.64 20.02 -6.54
C ASP A 439 10.93 20.24 -7.35
N ALA A 440 11.23 21.49 -7.72
CA ALA A 440 12.48 21.82 -8.40
C ALA A 440 13.69 21.58 -7.47
N LEU A 441 13.59 21.98 -6.20
CA LEU A 441 14.67 21.76 -5.24
C LEU A 441 14.92 20.27 -4.99
N LEU A 442 13.87 19.46 -4.84
CA LEU A 442 14.00 18.01 -4.69
C LEU A 442 14.67 17.37 -5.89
N ARG A 443 14.20 17.68 -7.11
CA ARG A 443 14.82 17.15 -8.35
C ARG A 443 16.27 17.55 -8.47
N ASN A 444 16.60 18.78 -8.16
CA ASN A 444 17.95 19.33 -8.30
C ASN A 444 18.90 18.77 -7.22
N ALA A 445 18.41 18.54 -6.01
CA ALA A 445 19.16 17.85 -4.97
C ALA A 445 19.42 16.38 -5.34
N ASP A 446 18.44 15.67 -5.90
CA ASP A 446 18.59 14.30 -6.39
C ASP A 446 19.67 14.19 -7.48
N ILE A 447 19.63 15.10 -8.49
CA ILE A 447 20.66 15.18 -9.53
C ILE A 447 22.06 15.38 -8.92
N ALA A 448 22.18 16.26 -7.93
CA ALA A 448 23.46 16.52 -7.27
C ALA A 448 23.96 15.31 -6.44
N MET A 449 23.05 14.59 -5.79
CA MET A 449 23.32 13.35 -5.06
C MET A 449 23.85 12.26 -6.01
N TYR A 450 23.22 12.10 -7.16
CA TYR A 450 23.68 11.16 -8.17
C TYR A 450 25.09 11.48 -8.68
N GLU A 451 25.43 12.76 -8.85
CA GLU A 451 26.80 13.18 -9.20
C GLU A 451 27.80 12.95 -8.05
N ALA A 452 27.37 13.04 -6.79
CA ALA A 452 28.22 12.64 -5.66
C ALA A 452 28.51 11.13 -5.69
N LYS A 453 27.52 10.28 -6.01
CA LYS A 453 27.73 8.83 -6.20
C LYS A 453 28.73 8.51 -7.31
N LYS A 454 28.65 9.19 -8.46
CA LYS A 454 29.61 9.04 -9.56
C LYS A 454 31.02 9.47 -9.18
N GLY A 455 31.17 10.51 -8.38
CA GLY A 455 32.43 11.05 -7.94
C GLY A 455 33.23 10.17 -6.96
N GLY A 456 32.71 9.02 -6.55
CA GLY A 456 33.41 8.09 -5.66
C GLY A 456 32.62 7.68 -4.41
N ARG A 457 31.40 8.20 -4.21
CA ARG A 457 30.54 8.02 -3.03
C ARG A 457 31.13 8.61 -1.74
N GLY A 458 30.37 8.60 -0.66
CA GLY A 458 30.82 9.14 0.62
C GLY A 458 31.15 10.63 0.58
N ASP A 459 30.55 11.39 -0.31
CA ASP A 459 30.80 12.80 -0.56
C ASP A 459 29.47 13.56 -0.77
N TRP A 460 29.53 14.88 -0.83
CA TRP A 460 28.37 15.73 -1.09
C TRP A 460 28.64 16.71 -2.23
N ARG A 461 27.59 17.10 -2.94
CA ARG A 461 27.65 18.04 -4.05
C ARG A 461 26.50 19.05 -3.98
N PHE A 462 26.79 20.31 -4.29
CA PHE A 462 25.76 21.29 -4.62
C PHE A 462 25.31 21.09 -6.05
N PHE A 463 24.01 21.25 -6.26
CA PHE A 463 23.45 21.34 -7.61
C PHE A 463 24.08 22.49 -8.39
N ASN A 464 24.29 22.29 -9.67
CA ASN A 464 24.56 23.34 -10.66
C ASN A 464 23.88 22.99 -11.99
N ASP A 465 23.67 23.97 -12.85
CA ASP A 465 22.96 23.80 -14.12
C ASP A 465 23.66 22.83 -15.08
N ALA A 466 24.98 22.69 -15.00
CA ALA A 466 25.72 21.74 -15.80
C ALA A 466 25.36 20.30 -15.46
N MET A 467 25.06 19.99 -14.19
CA MET A 467 24.60 18.65 -13.76
C MET A 467 23.23 18.29 -14.38
N ASN A 468 22.32 19.25 -14.45
CA ASN A 468 21.03 19.03 -15.11
C ASN A 468 21.18 18.75 -16.62
N ALA A 469 22.10 19.47 -17.27
CA ALA A 469 22.42 19.21 -18.66
C ALA A 469 23.02 17.81 -18.85
N ALA A 470 23.96 17.41 -17.97
CA ALA A 470 24.57 16.08 -18.00
C ALA A 470 23.57 14.95 -17.74
N ALA A 471 22.62 15.14 -16.80
CA ALA A 471 21.57 14.15 -16.51
C ALA A 471 20.63 13.95 -17.71
N LYS A 472 20.21 15.05 -18.37
CA LYS A 472 19.39 14.98 -19.60
C LYS A 472 20.15 14.30 -20.75
N ASP A 473 21.43 14.59 -20.87
CA ASP A 473 22.29 14.00 -21.86
C ASP A 473 22.48 12.49 -21.63
N ALA A 474 22.72 12.07 -20.39
CA ALA A 474 22.80 10.67 -20.02
C ALA A 474 21.52 9.90 -20.35
N LEU A 475 20.34 10.50 -20.10
CA LEU A 475 19.05 9.89 -20.45
C LEU A 475 18.87 9.75 -21.97
N ALA A 476 19.29 10.76 -22.75
CA ALA A 476 19.24 10.69 -24.20
C ALA A 476 20.21 9.61 -24.75
N ILE A 477 21.39 9.50 -24.15
CA ILE A 477 22.37 8.46 -24.47
C ILE A 477 21.81 7.07 -24.15
N ASP A 478 21.25 6.83 -22.96
CA ASP A 478 20.67 5.53 -22.58
C ASP A 478 19.58 5.10 -23.57
N GLY A 479 18.67 6.03 -23.90
CA GLY A 479 17.62 5.77 -24.88
C GLY A 479 18.16 5.36 -26.25
N ALA A 480 19.21 6.01 -26.75
CA ALA A 480 19.83 5.71 -28.04
C ALA A 480 20.67 4.43 -28.02
N LEU A 481 21.35 4.11 -26.90
CA LEU A 481 22.20 2.91 -26.77
C LEU A 481 21.44 1.60 -26.98
N ARG A 482 20.17 1.55 -26.60
CA ARG A 482 19.35 0.33 -26.66
C ARG A 482 19.21 -0.26 -28.06
N CYS A 483 19.23 0.58 -29.08
CA CYS A 483 19.12 0.16 -30.47
C CYS A 483 20.46 0.20 -31.24
N ALA A 484 21.50 0.82 -30.66
CA ALA A 484 22.75 1.14 -31.34
C ALA A 484 23.50 -0.08 -31.95
N ILE A 485 23.37 -1.28 -31.34
CA ILE A 485 23.96 -2.53 -31.87
C ILE A 485 23.18 -2.98 -33.10
N GLU A 486 21.84 -3.01 -33.04
CA GLU A 486 20.96 -3.44 -34.14
C GLU A 486 21.06 -2.48 -35.32
N ASP A 487 21.13 -1.18 -35.05
CA ASP A 487 21.26 -0.11 -36.05
C ASP A 487 22.66 0.02 -36.61
N ARG A 488 23.62 -0.80 -36.14
CA ARG A 488 25.03 -0.81 -36.59
C ARG A 488 25.73 0.54 -36.44
N GLU A 489 25.43 1.26 -35.37
CA GLU A 489 25.98 2.58 -35.07
C GLU A 489 27.40 2.51 -34.48
N PHE A 490 27.81 1.34 -33.96
CA PHE A 490 29.13 1.11 -33.41
C PHE A 490 30.16 0.73 -34.49
N ARG A 491 31.38 1.20 -34.26
CA ARG A 491 32.55 0.78 -35.05
C ARG A 491 33.79 0.70 -34.14
N LEU A 492 34.74 -0.15 -34.49
CA LEU A 492 36.07 -0.21 -33.88
C LEU A 492 37.06 0.61 -34.68
N VAL A 493 37.91 1.33 -33.97
CA VAL A 493 39.16 1.89 -34.47
C VAL A 493 40.32 1.31 -33.66
N TYR A 494 41.50 1.32 -34.18
CA TYR A 494 42.61 0.59 -33.62
C TYR A 494 43.78 1.53 -33.40
N GLN A 495 44.44 1.44 -32.23
CA GLN A 495 45.63 2.20 -31.93
C GLN A 495 46.83 1.28 -31.86
N ALA A 496 47.90 1.65 -32.54
CA ALA A 496 49.12 0.87 -32.59
C ALA A 496 49.92 0.96 -31.28
N ILE A 497 50.35 -0.20 -30.79
CA ILE A 497 51.31 -0.35 -29.69
C ILE A 497 52.58 -0.96 -30.26
N THR A 498 53.66 -0.21 -30.13
CA THR A 498 54.93 -0.61 -30.71
C THR A 498 55.96 -0.99 -29.66
N ASP A 499 56.82 -1.94 -30.00
CA ASP A 499 58.00 -2.25 -29.20
C ASP A 499 58.87 -0.98 -29.07
N ALA A 500 59.27 -0.65 -27.85
CA ALA A 500 59.97 0.62 -27.56
C ALA A 500 61.35 0.72 -28.21
N HIS A 501 62.04 -0.41 -28.40
CA HIS A 501 63.40 -0.45 -28.93
C HIS A 501 63.40 -0.59 -30.45
N THR A 502 62.54 -1.46 -30.99
CA THR A 502 62.53 -1.76 -32.43
C THR A 502 61.54 -0.89 -33.21
N GLY A 503 60.62 -0.24 -32.57
CA GLY A 503 59.52 0.48 -33.21
C GLY A 503 58.56 -0.42 -33.98
N LYS A 504 58.65 -1.76 -33.86
CA LYS A 504 57.79 -2.72 -34.54
C LYS A 504 56.42 -2.73 -33.91
N LEU A 505 55.36 -2.74 -34.73
CA LEU A 505 54.00 -2.98 -34.29
C LEU A 505 53.88 -4.41 -33.75
N THR A 506 53.47 -4.57 -32.49
CA THR A 506 53.36 -5.85 -31.79
C THR A 506 51.97 -6.10 -31.27
N LYS A 507 51.31 -5.05 -30.78
CA LYS A 507 49.97 -5.11 -30.24
C LYS A 507 49.12 -3.97 -30.80
N VAL A 508 47.79 -4.12 -30.74
CA VAL A 508 46.85 -3.07 -31.11
C VAL A 508 45.74 -3.00 -30.06
N GLU A 509 45.36 -1.82 -29.67
CA GLU A 509 44.20 -1.63 -28.82
C GLU A 509 42.95 -1.33 -29.66
N ALA A 510 41.86 -2.10 -29.44
CA ALA A 510 40.57 -1.88 -30.08
C ALA A 510 39.74 -0.89 -29.29
N LEU A 511 39.47 0.24 -29.89
CA LEU A 511 38.76 1.35 -29.27
C LEU A 511 37.38 1.53 -29.91
N LEU A 512 36.34 1.45 -29.07
CA LEU A 512 34.95 1.61 -29.49
C LEU A 512 34.66 3.06 -29.89
N ARG A 513 33.94 3.25 -30.99
CA ARG A 513 33.40 4.54 -31.44
C ARG A 513 31.92 4.39 -31.77
N TRP A 514 31.16 5.36 -31.33
CA TRP A 514 29.72 5.40 -31.56
C TRP A 514 29.30 6.64 -32.34
N LYS A 515 28.61 6.41 -33.44
CA LYS A 515 27.99 7.46 -34.25
C LYS A 515 26.50 7.22 -34.30
N SER A 516 25.79 7.82 -33.36
CA SER A 516 24.33 7.73 -33.28
C SER A 516 23.65 8.53 -34.41
N ALA A 517 22.60 8.00 -34.99
CA ALA A 517 21.73 8.70 -35.93
C ALA A 517 21.04 9.93 -35.29
N LEU A 518 20.76 9.86 -34.00
CA LEU A 518 20.08 10.92 -33.24
C LEU A 518 21.05 11.94 -32.63
N LEU A 519 22.16 11.46 -32.03
CA LEU A 519 23.07 12.28 -31.21
C LEU A 519 24.35 12.66 -31.96
N GLY A 520 24.55 12.17 -33.19
CA GLY A 520 25.77 12.34 -33.91
C GLY A 520 26.94 11.50 -33.34
N GLN A 521 28.14 12.04 -33.36
CA GLN A 521 29.33 11.36 -32.79
C GLN A 521 29.36 11.56 -31.27
N VAL A 522 29.21 10.48 -30.49
CA VAL A 522 29.23 10.50 -29.03
C VAL A 522 30.59 10.02 -28.54
N PRO A 523 31.31 10.83 -27.71
CA PRO A 523 32.62 10.44 -27.15
C PRO A 523 32.52 9.20 -26.23
N PRO A 524 33.54 8.33 -26.20
CA PRO A 524 33.53 7.11 -25.38
C PRO A 524 33.33 7.34 -23.90
N ASP A 525 33.99 8.32 -23.31
CA ASP A 525 33.89 8.71 -21.91
C ASP A 525 32.45 9.03 -21.46
N ARG A 526 31.61 9.56 -22.38
CA ARG A 526 30.22 9.87 -22.11
C ARG A 526 29.32 8.66 -22.19
N PHE A 527 29.41 7.85 -23.25
CA PHE A 527 28.45 6.75 -23.43
C PHE A 527 28.84 5.47 -22.68
N ILE A 528 30.16 5.22 -22.44
CA ILE A 528 30.60 4.04 -21.69
C ILE A 528 30.07 4.11 -20.24
N ALA A 529 30.22 5.28 -19.59
CA ALA A 529 29.69 5.46 -18.24
C ALA A 529 28.16 5.19 -18.16
N VAL A 530 27.38 5.69 -19.14
CA VAL A 530 25.93 5.43 -19.22
C VAL A 530 25.64 3.95 -19.52
N ALA A 531 26.45 3.32 -20.38
CA ALA A 531 26.32 1.91 -20.71
C ALA A 531 26.60 1.00 -19.49
N GLU A 532 27.56 1.38 -18.63
CA GLU A 532 27.84 0.69 -17.36
C GLU A 532 26.67 0.85 -16.38
N ASP A 533 26.21 2.09 -16.15
CA ASP A 533 25.09 2.37 -15.25
C ASP A 533 23.80 1.63 -15.66
N SER A 534 23.54 1.52 -16.97
CA SER A 534 22.35 0.84 -17.52
C SER A 534 22.51 -0.66 -17.77
N GLY A 535 23.74 -1.21 -17.60
CA GLY A 535 24.05 -2.61 -17.91
C GLY A 535 24.20 -2.90 -19.41
N MET A 536 24.02 -1.91 -20.29
CA MET A 536 24.20 -2.06 -21.74
C MET A 536 25.67 -2.33 -22.14
N ILE A 537 26.62 -2.10 -21.24
CA ILE A 537 28.03 -2.40 -21.48
C ILE A 537 28.27 -3.90 -21.75
N VAL A 538 27.47 -4.81 -21.20
CA VAL A 538 27.60 -6.25 -21.39
C VAL A 538 27.31 -6.68 -22.85
N PRO A 539 26.14 -6.36 -23.44
CA PRO A 539 25.92 -6.67 -24.86
C PRO A 539 26.85 -5.89 -25.80
N ILE A 540 27.21 -4.64 -25.46
CA ILE A 540 28.18 -3.85 -26.24
C ILE A 540 29.58 -4.53 -26.21
N GLY A 541 30.05 -4.92 -25.03
CA GLY A 541 31.36 -5.58 -24.89
C GLY A 541 31.37 -6.96 -25.55
N THR A 542 30.28 -7.69 -25.55
CA THR A 542 30.12 -8.93 -26.33
C THR A 542 30.31 -8.66 -27.85
N TRP A 543 29.69 -7.58 -28.33
CA TRP A 543 29.87 -7.17 -29.74
C TRP A 543 31.31 -6.77 -30.01
N VAL A 544 31.96 -5.97 -29.15
CA VAL A 544 33.36 -5.55 -29.26
C VAL A 544 34.27 -6.76 -29.35
N LEU A 545 34.18 -7.71 -28.39
CA LEU A 545 34.98 -8.92 -28.35
C LEU A 545 34.91 -9.70 -29.68
N ARG A 546 33.68 -9.95 -30.16
CA ARG A 546 33.46 -10.68 -31.43
C ARG A 546 34.04 -9.95 -32.65
N GLN A 547 33.87 -8.62 -32.70
CA GLN A 547 34.40 -7.82 -33.80
C GLN A 547 35.94 -7.72 -33.76
N ALA A 548 36.52 -7.59 -32.55
CA ALA A 548 37.96 -7.55 -32.37
C ALA A 548 38.61 -8.88 -32.81
N CYS A 549 38.07 -10.02 -32.32
CA CYS A 549 38.58 -11.34 -32.76
C CYS A 549 38.43 -11.56 -34.27
N ARG A 550 37.31 -11.18 -34.87
CA ARG A 550 37.13 -11.26 -36.32
C ARG A 550 38.17 -10.42 -37.08
N GLN A 551 38.46 -9.23 -36.58
CA GLN A 551 39.42 -8.34 -37.26
C GLN A 551 40.84 -8.89 -37.20
N VAL A 552 41.25 -9.48 -36.07
CA VAL A 552 42.58 -10.12 -35.96
C VAL A 552 42.72 -11.30 -36.92
N ALA A 553 41.66 -12.11 -37.03
CA ALA A 553 41.64 -13.22 -37.98
C ALA A 553 41.84 -12.73 -39.42
N LEU A 554 41.22 -11.60 -39.79
CA LEU A 554 41.44 -10.97 -41.13
C LEU A 554 42.84 -10.44 -41.33
N TRP A 555 43.54 -10.04 -40.27
CA TRP A 555 44.93 -9.51 -40.37
C TRP A 555 46.00 -10.62 -40.37
N ARG A 556 45.72 -11.78 -39.79
CA ARG A 556 46.65 -12.88 -39.64
C ARG A 556 47.29 -13.33 -40.95
N ASP A 557 46.48 -13.42 -42.02
CA ASP A 557 46.95 -13.85 -43.34
C ASP A 557 47.58 -12.72 -44.16
N GLY A 558 47.69 -11.51 -43.56
CA GLY A 558 48.22 -10.29 -44.21
C GLY A 558 49.57 -9.80 -43.66
N VAL A 559 49.84 -8.53 -43.92
CA VAL A 559 51.10 -7.85 -43.52
C VAL A 559 51.32 -7.77 -42.00
N LEU A 560 50.24 -7.72 -41.21
CA LEU A 560 50.32 -7.64 -39.77
C LEU A 560 50.74 -8.95 -39.10
N GLY A 561 50.45 -10.10 -39.75
CA GLY A 561 50.79 -11.41 -39.21
C GLY A 561 50.13 -11.67 -37.84
N GLU A 562 50.88 -12.27 -36.95
CA GLU A 562 50.43 -12.50 -35.56
C GLU A 562 50.57 -11.21 -34.73
N VAL A 563 49.45 -10.50 -34.57
CA VAL A 563 49.34 -9.33 -33.71
C VAL A 563 48.42 -9.63 -32.52
N THR A 564 48.77 -9.15 -31.33
CA THR A 564 47.92 -9.26 -30.16
C THR A 564 46.93 -8.08 -30.15
N ILE A 565 45.64 -8.37 -29.90
CA ILE A 565 44.64 -7.33 -29.76
C ILE A 565 44.21 -7.18 -28.29
N SER A 566 44.25 -5.95 -27.80
CA SER A 566 43.75 -5.59 -26.49
C SER A 566 42.35 -5.03 -26.59
N ILE A 567 41.48 -5.40 -25.66
CA ILE A 567 40.14 -4.87 -25.52
C ILE A 567 39.84 -4.50 -24.07
N ASN A 568 39.19 -3.38 -23.87
CA ASN A 568 38.72 -2.94 -22.55
C ASN A 568 37.53 -3.77 -22.08
N VAL A 569 37.54 -4.23 -20.81
CA VAL A 569 36.52 -5.04 -20.19
C VAL A 569 36.04 -4.40 -18.90
N SER A 570 34.74 -4.22 -18.77
CA SER A 570 34.10 -3.64 -17.55
C SER A 570 33.93 -4.67 -16.43
N ALA A 571 33.80 -4.18 -15.19
CA ALA A 571 33.47 -5.02 -14.03
C ALA A 571 32.17 -5.82 -14.22
N LEU A 572 31.18 -5.25 -14.88
CA LEU A 572 29.89 -5.91 -15.13
C LEU A 572 30.02 -7.09 -16.09
N GLN A 573 30.92 -7.04 -17.04
CA GLN A 573 31.21 -8.17 -17.95
C GLN A 573 31.89 -9.31 -17.20
N LEU A 574 32.85 -9.00 -16.32
CA LEU A 574 33.51 -10.02 -15.50
C LEU A 574 32.60 -10.63 -14.45
N ALA A 575 31.55 -9.92 -14.03
CA ALA A 575 30.55 -10.47 -13.13
C ALA A 575 29.59 -11.48 -13.83
N ASP A 576 29.57 -11.53 -15.16
CA ASP A 576 28.76 -12.48 -15.92
C ASP A 576 29.42 -13.87 -15.93
N PRO A 577 28.80 -14.91 -15.33
CA PRO A 577 29.34 -16.28 -15.32
C PRO A 577 29.58 -16.86 -16.72
N GLY A 578 28.91 -16.32 -17.74
CA GLY A 578 29.05 -16.75 -19.14
C GLY A 578 30.26 -16.17 -19.86
N PHE A 579 30.98 -15.22 -19.26
CA PHE A 579 32.01 -14.45 -19.96
C PHE A 579 33.19 -15.32 -20.46
N VAL A 580 33.71 -16.25 -19.66
CA VAL A 580 34.78 -17.18 -20.09
C VAL A 580 34.37 -18.04 -21.29
N ALA A 581 33.12 -18.53 -21.26
CA ALA A 581 32.58 -19.32 -22.38
C ALA A 581 32.45 -18.44 -23.65
N LEU A 582 32.06 -17.19 -23.52
CA LEU A 582 31.99 -16.23 -24.61
C LEU A 582 33.37 -15.97 -25.23
N VAL A 583 34.40 -15.73 -24.40
CA VAL A 583 35.79 -15.52 -24.86
C VAL A 583 36.29 -16.75 -25.61
N ARG A 584 36.11 -17.95 -25.02
CA ARG A 584 36.50 -19.23 -25.66
C ARG A 584 35.82 -19.42 -27.01
N GLN A 585 34.52 -19.14 -27.10
CA GLN A 585 33.81 -19.23 -28.35
C GLN A 585 34.30 -18.21 -29.40
N ALA A 586 34.50 -16.94 -28.98
CA ALA A 586 35.00 -15.91 -29.90
C ALA A 586 36.37 -16.25 -30.50
N LEU A 587 37.26 -16.83 -29.70
CA LEU A 587 38.59 -17.30 -30.17
C LEU A 587 38.42 -18.48 -31.15
N ALA A 588 37.62 -19.50 -30.78
CA ALA A 588 37.40 -20.67 -31.59
C ALA A 588 36.73 -20.36 -32.93
N ASP A 589 35.70 -19.51 -32.94
CA ASP A 589 34.95 -19.11 -34.17
C ASP A 589 35.87 -18.41 -35.18
N ASN A 590 36.96 -17.80 -34.74
CA ASN A 590 37.91 -17.06 -35.58
C ASN A 590 39.27 -17.76 -35.74
N GLY A 591 39.44 -18.94 -35.13
CA GLY A 591 40.65 -19.73 -35.19
C GLY A 591 41.88 -19.00 -34.62
N LEU A 592 41.67 -18.21 -33.56
CA LEU A 592 42.70 -17.45 -32.88
C LEU A 592 43.35 -18.25 -31.75
N GLU A 593 44.65 -18.12 -31.61
CA GLU A 593 45.35 -18.59 -30.41
C GLU A 593 45.03 -17.65 -29.22
N PRO A 594 44.83 -18.18 -28.00
CA PRO A 594 44.42 -17.37 -26.85
C PRO A 594 45.34 -16.19 -26.54
N HIS A 595 46.63 -16.31 -26.74
CA HIS A 595 47.62 -15.24 -26.50
C HIS A 595 47.49 -14.04 -27.48
N GLN A 596 46.72 -14.20 -28.56
CA GLN A 596 46.42 -13.11 -29.49
C GLN A 596 45.33 -12.14 -28.95
N LEU A 597 44.67 -12.50 -27.83
CA LEU A 597 43.72 -11.64 -27.13
C LEU A 597 44.27 -11.23 -25.77
N GLU A 598 44.22 -9.95 -25.48
CA GLU A 598 44.54 -9.36 -24.18
C GLU A 598 43.32 -8.59 -23.68
N LEU A 599 42.95 -8.80 -22.42
CA LEU A 599 41.81 -8.15 -21.76
C LEU A 599 42.35 -7.06 -20.82
N GLU A 600 41.96 -5.82 -21.06
CA GLU A 600 42.36 -4.68 -20.26
C GLU A 600 41.35 -4.38 -19.17
N LEU A 601 41.82 -4.30 -17.92
CA LEU A 601 41.00 -4.11 -16.71
C LEU A 601 41.51 -2.87 -16.00
N THR A 602 40.61 -1.99 -15.57
CA THR A 602 40.99 -0.86 -14.71
C THR A 602 41.30 -1.31 -13.30
N GLU A 603 42.09 -0.58 -12.55
CA GLU A 603 42.46 -0.85 -11.16
C GLU A 603 41.23 -1.05 -10.24
N ARG A 604 40.15 -0.30 -10.48
CA ARG A 604 38.91 -0.39 -9.70
C ARG A 604 38.24 -1.78 -9.74
N VAL A 605 38.37 -2.47 -10.85
CA VAL A 605 37.80 -3.83 -11.03
C VAL A 605 38.43 -4.83 -10.07
N LEU A 606 39.74 -4.69 -9.78
CA LEU A 606 40.47 -5.56 -8.87
C LEU A 606 40.23 -5.25 -7.39
N ILE A 607 39.85 -4.00 -7.04
CA ILE A 607 39.62 -3.54 -5.66
C ILE A 607 38.24 -3.92 -5.18
N ASP A 608 37.21 -3.84 -6.04
CA ASP A 608 35.79 -4.11 -5.68
C ASP A 608 35.48 -5.61 -5.62
N ASP A 609 36.47 -6.48 -5.33
CA ASP A 609 36.33 -7.94 -5.33
C ASP A 609 35.17 -8.42 -4.46
N ALA A 610 34.08 -8.77 -5.12
CA ALA A 610 32.94 -9.48 -4.57
C ALA A 610 33.08 -11.00 -4.74
N GLY A 611 34.29 -11.55 -4.51
CA GLY A 611 34.50 -13.01 -4.39
C GLY A 611 34.42 -13.85 -5.67
N GLY A 612 34.13 -13.24 -6.85
CA GLY A 612 33.96 -13.96 -8.12
C GLY A 612 34.98 -13.60 -9.19
N VAL A 613 35.50 -12.38 -9.15
CA VAL A 613 36.41 -11.86 -10.18
C VAL A 613 37.73 -12.65 -10.21
N HIS A 614 38.29 -12.97 -9.05
CA HIS A 614 39.52 -13.76 -8.97
C HIS A 614 39.41 -15.12 -9.69
N ALA A 615 38.34 -15.87 -9.40
CA ALA A 615 38.11 -17.18 -10.04
C ALA A 615 37.90 -17.04 -11.56
N MET A 616 37.30 -15.95 -12.02
CA MET A 616 37.07 -15.64 -13.42
C MET A 616 38.41 -15.34 -14.14
N LEU A 617 39.26 -14.52 -13.54
CA LEU A 617 40.57 -14.20 -14.07
C LEU A 617 41.47 -15.44 -14.17
N GLU A 618 41.46 -16.33 -13.18
CA GLU A 618 42.16 -17.60 -13.23
C GLU A 618 41.70 -18.49 -14.39
N GLN A 619 40.38 -18.59 -14.64
CA GLN A 619 39.87 -19.35 -15.78
C GLN A 619 40.29 -18.75 -17.13
N LEU A 620 40.33 -17.41 -17.26
CA LEU A 620 40.83 -16.74 -18.46
C LEU A 620 42.32 -16.98 -18.66
N ARG A 621 43.10 -16.96 -17.58
CA ARG A 621 44.51 -17.31 -17.59
C ARG A 621 44.77 -18.77 -18.02
N GLU A 622 44.01 -19.72 -17.45
CA GLU A 622 44.06 -21.13 -17.85
C GLU A 622 43.72 -21.35 -19.33
N LEU A 623 42.86 -20.48 -19.88
CA LEU A 623 42.54 -20.47 -21.30
C LEU A 623 43.76 -19.95 -22.14
N GLY A 624 44.69 -19.20 -21.54
CA GLY A 624 45.85 -18.63 -22.16
C GLY A 624 45.67 -17.21 -22.70
N VAL A 625 44.58 -16.51 -22.32
CA VAL A 625 44.31 -15.13 -22.68
C VAL A 625 45.17 -14.18 -21.84
N GLY A 626 45.74 -13.13 -22.45
CA GLY A 626 46.50 -12.10 -21.75
C GLY A 626 45.59 -11.22 -20.87
N ILE A 627 46.06 -10.84 -19.69
CA ILE A 627 45.39 -9.90 -18.81
C ILE A 627 46.27 -8.69 -18.57
N SER A 628 45.78 -7.50 -18.86
CA SER A 628 46.44 -6.22 -18.68
C SER A 628 45.76 -5.36 -17.64
N LEU A 629 46.54 -4.72 -16.79
CA LEU A 629 46.05 -3.70 -15.85
C LEU A 629 46.22 -2.32 -16.46
N ASP A 630 45.11 -1.63 -16.61
CA ASP A 630 45.01 -0.29 -17.18
C ASP A 630 44.88 0.82 -16.12
N ASP A 631 45.18 2.06 -16.47
CA ASP A 631 45.12 3.27 -15.63
C ASP A 631 45.92 3.16 -14.32
N PHE A 632 47.03 2.41 -14.28
CA PHE A 632 47.75 2.15 -13.04
C PHE A 632 48.35 3.41 -12.41
N GLY A 633 48.05 3.59 -11.11
CA GLY A 633 48.53 4.68 -10.25
C GLY A 633 47.61 5.87 -10.12
N THR A 634 46.43 5.84 -10.75
CA THR A 634 45.39 6.88 -10.59
C THR A 634 44.46 6.63 -9.40
N GLY A 635 44.51 5.40 -8.80
CA GLY A 635 43.70 4.96 -7.68
C GLY A 635 44.48 4.64 -6.40
N TYR A 636 43.84 3.97 -5.45
CA TYR A 636 44.49 3.46 -4.23
C TYR A 636 45.16 2.10 -4.51
N SER A 637 46.31 2.14 -5.17
CA SER A 637 47.07 0.92 -5.50
C SER A 637 47.58 0.22 -4.24
N SER A 638 46.91 -0.87 -3.82
CA SER A 638 47.55 -1.80 -2.92
C SER A 638 48.43 -2.76 -3.72
N LEU A 639 49.75 -2.63 -3.55
CA LEU A 639 50.75 -3.55 -4.15
C LEU A 639 50.44 -5.04 -3.91
N SER A 640 49.64 -5.34 -2.89
CA SER A 640 49.20 -6.69 -2.60
C SER A 640 48.37 -7.31 -3.73
N TYR A 641 47.55 -6.53 -4.44
CA TYR A 641 46.72 -7.03 -5.55
C TYR A 641 47.57 -7.42 -6.77
N LEU A 642 48.65 -6.63 -7.09
CA LEU A 642 49.53 -6.97 -8.20
C LEU A 642 50.27 -8.30 -8.01
N THR A 643 50.51 -8.70 -6.76
CA THR A 643 51.12 -9.98 -6.44
C THR A 643 50.14 -11.13 -6.36
N GLN A 644 48.85 -10.83 -6.09
CA GLN A 644 47.81 -11.81 -5.97
C GLN A 644 47.22 -12.21 -7.34
N PHE A 645 47.09 -11.27 -8.25
CA PHE A 645 46.56 -11.50 -9.60
C PHE A 645 47.72 -11.73 -10.58
N HIS A 646 47.67 -12.84 -11.31
CA HIS A 646 48.69 -13.19 -12.32
C HIS A 646 48.47 -12.38 -13.60
N LEU A 647 48.87 -11.12 -13.60
CA LEU A 647 48.79 -10.22 -14.73
C LEU A 647 49.94 -10.48 -15.75
N ASN A 648 49.68 -10.15 -17.02
CA ASN A 648 50.71 -10.22 -18.08
C ASN A 648 51.29 -8.85 -18.37
N THR A 649 50.49 -7.81 -18.40
CA THR A 649 50.87 -6.45 -18.82
C THR A 649 50.45 -5.42 -17.79
N LEU A 650 51.24 -4.38 -17.60
CA LEU A 650 50.93 -3.19 -16.81
C LEU A 650 51.01 -1.97 -17.71
N LYS A 651 49.90 -1.21 -17.82
CA LYS A 651 49.86 0.03 -18.60
C LYS A 651 50.08 1.23 -17.68
N ILE A 652 51.02 2.08 -18.01
CA ILE A 652 51.37 3.30 -17.26
C ILE A 652 50.51 4.42 -17.81
N ASP A 653 49.66 4.97 -16.97
CA ASP A 653 48.67 6.00 -17.37
C ASP A 653 49.32 7.25 -17.95
N ARG A 654 48.66 7.83 -18.94
CA ARG A 654 49.06 9.07 -19.63
C ARG A 654 49.40 10.21 -18.68
N ALA A 655 48.69 10.38 -17.54
CA ALA A 655 48.92 11.49 -16.62
C ALA A 655 50.36 11.53 -16.08
N PHE A 656 50.99 10.36 -15.96
CA PHE A 656 52.40 10.28 -15.52
C PHE A 656 53.37 10.51 -16.66
N VAL A 657 53.03 10.06 -17.86
CA VAL A 657 53.88 10.17 -19.06
C VAL A 657 53.94 11.61 -19.62
N MET A 658 52.80 12.33 -19.57
CA MET A 658 52.70 13.69 -20.12
C MET A 658 53.81 14.66 -19.68
N ASN A 659 54.20 14.61 -18.41
CA ASN A 659 55.17 15.56 -17.84
C ASN A 659 56.56 14.97 -17.61
N ILE A 660 56.88 13.79 -18.16
CA ILE A 660 58.11 13.05 -17.88
C ILE A 660 59.37 13.80 -18.31
N GLU A 661 59.27 14.66 -19.33
CA GLU A 661 60.38 15.48 -19.85
C GLU A 661 60.71 16.68 -18.97
N HIS A 662 59.72 17.18 -18.18
CA HIS A 662 59.82 18.47 -17.51
C HIS A 662 59.68 18.38 -16.00
N SER A 663 59.20 17.24 -15.46
CA SER A 663 58.97 17.01 -14.03
C SER A 663 59.82 15.88 -13.49
N GLU A 664 60.79 16.20 -12.64
CA GLU A 664 61.59 15.21 -11.94
C GLU A 664 60.73 14.24 -11.11
N ARG A 665 59.63 14.74 -10.55
CA ARG A 665 58.66 13.91 -9.80
C ARG A 665 58.01 12.88 -10.72
N SER A 666 57.56 13.29 -11.91
CA SER A 666 56.94 12.37 -12.89
C SER A 666 57.95 11.36 -13.39
N HIS A 667 59.20 11.81 -13.68
CA HIS A 667 60.30 10.96 -14.10
C HIS A 667 60.58 9.86 -13.04
N ASN A 668 60.76 10.25 -11.77
CA ASN A 668 61.06 9.31 -10.68
C ASN A 668 59.90 8.34 -10.44
N LEU A 669 58.63 8.81 -10.55
CA LEU A 669 57.45 7.96 -10.39
C LEU A 669 57.33 6.91 -11.50
N VAL A 670 57.49 7.31 -12.78
CA VAL A 670 57.47 6.37 -13.90
C VAL A 670 58.63 5.38 -13.81
N HIS A 671 59.82 5.83 -13.42
CA HIS A 671 60.95 4.94 -13.18
C HIS A 671 60.66 3.90 -12.09
N ALA A 672 60.01 4.31 -10.97
CA ALA A 672 59.63 3.39 -9.91
C ALA A 672 58.58 2.36 -10.38
N ILE A 673 57.60 2.80 -11.20
CA ILE A 673 56.57 1.89 -11.78
C ILE A 673 57.23 0.88 -12.72
N ILE A 674 58.15 1.32 -13.57
CA ILE A 674 58.88 0.45 -14.49
C ILE A 674 59.74 -0.58 -13.72
N ALA A 675 60.48 -0.14 -12.71
CA ALA A 675 61.29 -1.03 -11.87
C ALA A 675 60.44 -2.09 -11.14
N MET A 676 59.29 -1.68 -10.65
CA MET A 676 58.31 -2.57 -10.01
C MET A 676 57.76 -3.60 -11.02
N GLY A 677 57.34 -3.16 -12.21
CA GLY A 677 56.83 -4.06 -13.23
C GLY A 677 57.86 -5.12 -13.66
N HIS A 678 59.10 -4.73 -13.82
CA HIS A 678 60.21 -5.66 -14.09
C HIS A 678 60.40 -6.68 -12.96
N SER A 679 60.35 -6.21 -11.70
CA SER A 679 60.48 -7.08 -10.53
C SER A 679 59.37 -8.13 -10.42
N LEU A 680 58.19 -7.80 -10.95
CA LEU A 680 56.99 -8.69 -10.99
C LEU A 680 56.94 -9.51 -12.29
N GLY A 681 57.86 -9.34 -13.22
CA GLY A 681 57.90 -10.06 -14.51
C GLY A 681 56.82 -9.62 -15.49
N LEU A 682 56.27 -8.38 -15.34
CA LEU A 682 55.20 -7.84 -16.18
C LEU A 682 55.78 -7.18 -17.45
N GLN A 683 55.04 -7.28 -18.53
CA GLN A 683 55.25 -6.42 -19.69
C GLN A 683 54.75 -5.01 -19.38
N LEU A 684 55.43 -4.00 -19.86
CA LEU A 684 55.13 -2.59 -19.57
C LEU A 684 54.74 -1.86 -20.83
N VAL A 685 53.60 -1.18 -20.81
CA VAL A 685 53.13 -0.30 -21.88
C VAL A 685 53.04 1.12 -21.33
N ALA A 686 53.72 2.08 -21.94
CA ALA A 686 53.53 3.48 -21.59
C ALA A 686 52.51 4.14 -22.52
N GLU A 687 51.49 4.73 -21.93
CA GLU A 687 50.41 5.37 -22.65
C GLU A 687 50.58 6.87 -22.82
N GLY A 688 49.89 7.44 -23.81
CA GLY A 688 49.87 8.87 -24.05
C GLY A 688 51.23 9.45 -24.44
N VAL A 689 52.08 8.68 -25.12
CA VAL A 689 53.36 9.16 -25.66
C VAL A 689 53.09 10.12 -26.82
N GLU A 690 53.39 11.40 -26.64
CA GLU A 690 53.12 12.46 -27.63
C GLU A 690 54.37 13.02 -28.29
N THR A 691 55.54 12.84 -27.67
CA THR A 691 56.81 13.37 -28.20
C THR A 691 57.88 12.30 -28.37
N ALA A 692 58.84 12.55 -29.25
CA ALA A 692 59.99 11.68 -29.39
C ALA A 692 60.92 11.69 -28.14
N GLY A 693 60.90 12.79 -27.36
CA GLY A 693 61.67 12.89 -26.11
C GLY A 693 61.08 11.97 -25.03
N GLN A 694 59.75 11.93 -24.89
CA GLN A 694 59.08 10.99 -24.01
C GLN A 694 59.40 9.53 -24.38
N ALA A 695 59.32 9.19 -25.68
CA ALA A 695 59.63 7.85 -26.18
C ALA A 695 61.09 7.45 -25.83
N ALA A 696 62.04 8.32 -26.06
CA ALA A 696 63.42 8.05 -25.76
C ALA A 696 63.73 7.91 -24.26
N ILE A 697 63.04 8.64 -23.39
CA ILE A 697 63.12 8.50 -21.92
C ILE A 697 62.60 7.14 -21.48
N LEU A 698 61.40 6.76 -21.94
CA LEU A 698 60.73 5.51 -21.58
C LEU A 698 61.55 4.29 -22.07
N GLU A 699 62.09 4.33 -23.29
CA GLU A 699 63.03 3.32 -23.84
C GLU A 699 64.24 3.14 -22.91
N ARG A 700 64.93 4.25 -22.55
CA ARG A 700 66.07 4.20 -21.63
C ARG A 700 65.70 3.66 -20.23
N MET A 701 64.50 3.90 -19.76
CA MET A 701 64.01 3.34 -18.49
C MET A 701 63.70 1.86 -18.57
N GLY A 702 63.69 1.28 -19.79
CA GLY A 702 63.38 -0.14 -20.00
C GLY A 702 61.90 -0.44 -20.15
N CYS A 703 61.08 0.54 -20.56
CA CYS A 703 59.70 0.25 -20.93
C CYS A 703 59.65 -0.64 -22.17
N HIS A 704 58.78 -1.66 -22.21
CA HIS A 704 58.74 -2.63 -23.28
C HIS A 704 57.98 -2.11 -24.51
N TYR A 705 56.89 -1.42 -24.30
CA TYR A 705 56.01 -0.96 -25.37
C TYR A 705 55.59 0.49 -25.18
N LEU A 706 55.31 1.16 -26.28
CA LEU A 706 54.87 2.55 -26.32
C LEU A 706 53.58 2.67 -27.10
N GLN A 707 52.66 3.49 -26.57
CA GLN A 707 51.37 3.82 -27.18
C GLN A 707 51.12 5.33 -27.04
N GLY A 708 50.67 5.98 -28.08
CA GLY A 708 50.29 7.38 -28.03
C GLY A 708 50.29 8.05 -29.40
N TYR A 709 49.99 9.35 -29.44
CA TYR A 709 49.85 10.09 -30.68
C TYR A 709 51.15 10.31 -31.42
N HIS A 710 52.28 10.16 -30.73
CA HIS A 710 53.58 10.10 -31.38
C HIS A 710 53.74 8.88 -32.29
N ILE A 711 53.14 7.74 -31.91
CA ILE A 711 53.13 6.49 -32.66
C ILE A 711 52.02 6.52 -33.70
N SER A 712 50.77 6.49 -33.24
CA SER A 712 49.59 6.61 -34.10
C SER A 712 48.40 7.16 -33.32
N ARG A 713 47.48 7.84 -33.99
CA ARG A 713 46.16 8.07 -33.49
C ARG A 713 45.32 6.80 -33.63
N PRO A 714 44.20 6.65 -32.91
CA PRO A 714 43.26 5.59 -33.22
C PRO A 714 42.75 5.72 -34.67
N ILE A 715 42.98 4.71 -35.50
CA ILE A 715 42.72 4.73 -36.96
C ILE A 715 41.85 3.55 -37.39
N PRO A 716 41.13 3.63 -38.52
CA PRO A 716 40.39 2.50 -39.09
C PRO A 716 41.32 1.32 -39.46
N PRO A 717 40.78 0.09 -39.59
CA PRO A 717 41.58 -1.11 -39.86
C PRO A 717 42.40 -1.01 -41.13
N ASP A 718 41.91 -0.38 -42.20
CA ASP A 718 42.63 -0.22 -43.46
C ASP A 718 43.81 0.75 -43.35
N GLU A 719 43.70 1.78 -42.52
CA GLU A 719 44.77 2.72 -42.25
C GLU A 719 45.88 2.10 -41.38
N LEU A 720 45.50 1.20 -40.46
CA LEU A 720 46.44 0.44 -39.63
C LEU A 720 47.34 -0.48 -40.51
N LEU A 721 46.72 -1.12 -41.51
CA LEU A 721 47.49 -1.91 -42.47
C LEU A 721 48.54 -1.05 -43.21
N ARG A 722 48.19 0.15 -43.65
CA ARG A 722 49.13 1.10 -44.30
C ARG A 722 50.22 1.51 -43.33
N PHE A 723 49.87 1.85 -42.08
CA PHE A 723 50.84 2.20 -41.04
C PHE A 723 51.86 1.10 -40.82
N ALA A 724 51.47 -0.18 -40.79
CA ALA A 724 52.38 -1.31 -40.63
C ALA A 724 53.31 -1.53 -41.82
N ILE A 725 52.85 -1.21 -43.05
CA ILE A 725 53.66 -1.29 -44.26
C ILE A 725 54.70 -0.17 -44.33
N GLU A 726 54.35 1.05 -43.96
CA GLU A 726 55.18 2.25 -44.05
C GLU A 726 56.30 2.31 -42.99
N ARG A 727 56.11 1.59 -41.86
CA ARG A 727 57.12 1.42 -40.79
C ARG A 727 57.57 -0.05 -40.70
N PRO A 728 58.31 -0.55 -41.71
CA PRO A 728 58.88 -1.87 -41.57
C PRO A 728 59.84 -1.89 -40.39
N ALA A 729 59.89 -3.02 -39.67
CA ALA A 729 60.91 -3.22 -38.61
C ALA A 729 62.28 -2.85 -39.12
N PRO A 730 63.12 -2.14 -38.35
CA PRO A 730 64.51 -1.93 -38.71
C PRO A 730 65.12 -3.30 -38.99
N ALA A 731 65.75 -3.44 -40.15
CA ALA A 731 66.44 -4.67 -40.55
C ALA A 731 67.38 -5.08 -39.40
N ALA A 732 67.21 -6.30 -38.89
CA ALA A 732 68.01 -6.85 -37.80
C ALA A 732 69.50 -6.60 -38.23
N SER A 733 70.15 -5.70 -37.52
CA SER A 733 71.59 -5.58 -37.65
C SER A 733 72.18 -6.89 -37.12
N VAL A 734 72.59 -7.74 -38.06
CA VAL A 734 73.41 -8.90 -37.78
C VAL A 734 74.69 -8.38 -37.17
N ILE A 735 74.85 -8.53 -35.84
CA ILE A 735 76.15 -8.53 -35.18
C ILE A 735 76.37 -9.92 -34.60
#